data_5b77f4f8070e67490d6737696aac0deb
#
_entry.id   5b77f4f8070e67490d6737696aac0deb
#
_cell.length_a   1.000
_cell.length_b   1.000
_cell.length_c   1.000
_cell.angle_alpha   90.00
_cell.angle_beta   90.00
_cell.angle_gamma   90.00
#
_symmetry.space_group_name_H-M   'P 1'
#
loop_
_entity.id
_entity.type
_entity.pdbx_description
1 polymer ?
#
loop_
_entity_poly.entity_id
_entity_poly.type
_entity_poly.pdbx_seq_one_letter_code
_entity_poly.pdbx_strand_id
1 'polypeptide(L)'
;MPKANLDLLALNRGLVSPLALARVDVERTRLSAAEMTNWTAKTQGAMRLRTGDVYLGSSLSDAKAGWIPFVASTSDTALIELTDQKMRVWVNDALITRPSVSTTISNGSFATSAGWTDASTGGGVVTMSGQLILNGTNINGAAIVTRQITVAAPDQNIEHALNIIVAGGPVTFRVGSTSGGQEYIAETTLLTGNHSLAFTPTGDFHLTFRHGDIYPVYLSTIAVASAGVMEITTPWPLLDIPGIRSDQSADVVFVACGNALSSPVGSSFHTPRRIERRGTGRSWSVVLYQPDNGPFVPERTSKAKLKVSATFGNTTLTASENFFTSAHVGAIFRLFHTGQNGVFRFGSADAYSPAWEVNGIGAATERRSTIVTTGTWTANIRVQRSFDGPDEGFRTVQTITTNTTTNIDDADDNVTVWYRLAIPVTADYTSGTAIATLTYTGGGVTGICRVLAYNSATTVTVNVLKRFSLTEYTDNWNEGQWSDKRGHPTSAALFEGRLWWFGGSQAFGSVSDDYANYDDETEGESAPIVKTIGRGPVDSVYWALPLQRMLLGTAGQEIAMQSSSLDEPLTSQNTAARTISTQGSADVAAVVVDTRGIFVQRSGKRVFMLDFDLNQGTHQAQELSLLVPDLLDSGVVSLAVQRQPDTRFHCVLGDGRVAVLTFEKAEEVLCWAVVETDGFVEAAIVLPGTDEDQLYYHVRRVINGQTKRYLEKFSLERECHYPQTIYSGTSTSSITDLPYADGTAVTLRDASGVKLENQTVTGGTITLASPVTWAEITPSRSGLVDSAKHGTQSASATITGLSHLEGEAVVVWADGKSFSPIASGVQTTFTVSAGQITLPETVQEYSVGLGYSAPWQSTKMAYAAAAGTALNQIKRLDHIAFILYETHNGGLFYGRDYDHMDCLPQVRKGATVRGTEIFNTYDELSYEFPGSYDTDSRICLKAFAPHAATVMAAVPSLRTEDKI
;
A
#
# COMPACT_ATOMS: atom_id res chain seq x y z
N MET A 1 5.19 62.18 -1.66
CA MET A 1 5.06 60.78 -1.22
C MET A 1 5.57 59.89 -2.34
N PRO A 2 6.58 59.06 -2.10
CA PRO A 2 7.01 58.10 -3.11
C PRO A 2 5.90 57.12 -3.37
N LYS A 3 5.63 56.83 -4.63
CA LYS A 3 4.70 55.81 -5.09
C LYS A 3 5.51 54.71 -5.76
N ALA A 4 5.30 53.49 -5.40
CA ALA A 4 5.89 52.35 -6.04
C ALA A 4 4.81 51.35 -6.44
N ASN A 5 4.90 50.84 -7.64
CA ASN A 5 4.18 49.64 -8.03
C ASN A 5 5.05 48.46 -7.61
N LEU A 6 4.45 47.53 -6.89
CA LEU A 6 5.12 46.34 -6.44
C LEU A 6 4.73 45.16 -7.33
N ASP A 7 5.65 44.26 -7.52
CA ASP A 7 5.45 43.11 -8.37
C ASP A 7 5.36 41.85 -7.48
N LEU A 8 4.14 41.32 -7.30
CA LEU A 8 3.92 39.99 -6.78
C LEU A 8 3.69 39.04 -7.97
N LEU A 9 4.80 38.72 -8.65
CA LEU A 9 4.80 37.95 -9.89
C LEU A 9 4.93 36.45 -9.66
N ALA A 10 5.23 36.04 -8.42
CA ALA A 10 5.34 34.63 -8.04
C ALA A 10 4.62 34.39 -6.71
N LEU A 11 3.51 33.66 -6.77
CA LEU A 11 2.66 33.32 -5.64
C LEU A 11 2.93 31.89 -5.16
N ASN A 12 4.01 31.28 -5.62
CA ASN A 12 4.43 29.89 -5.33
C ASN A 12 5.60 29.78 -4.34
N ARG A 13 5.84 30.82 -3.55
CA ARG A 13 6.88 30.81 -2.50
C ARG A 13 6.36 30.29 -1.16
N GLY A 14 5.03 30.25 -1.00
CA GLY A 14 4.34 29.61 0.11
C GLY A 14 4.41 30.35 1.45
N LEU A 15 4.01 29.64 2.48
CA LEU A 15 4.00 30.13 3.84
C LEU A 15 5.40 30.44 4.38
N VAL A 16 5.45 31.40 5.30
CA VAL A 16 6.62 31.72 6.09
C VAL A 16 6.21 31.96 7.54
N SER A 17 7.04 31.50 8.48
CA SER A 17 6.83 31.70 9.91
C SER A 17 6.68 33.19 10.26
N PRO A 18 5.79 33.55 11.21
CA PRO A 18 5.72 34.89 11.77
C PRO A 18 7.07 35.43 12.25
N LEU A 19 8.00 34.59 12.68
CA LEU A 19 9.34 34.94 13.09
C LEU A 19 10.22 35.48 11.93
N ALA A 20 9.91 35.11 10.70
CA ALA A 20 10.64 35.53 9.51
C ALA A 20 9.99 36.74 8.79
N LEU A 21 8.80 37.20 9.20
CA LEU A 21 8.04 38.26 8.51
C LEU A 21 8.78 39.62 8.48
N ALA A 22 9.72 39.85 9.38
CA ALA A 22 10.55 41.05 9.38
C ALA A 22 11.74 40.99 8.38
N ARG A 23 12.02 39.82 7.80
CA ARG A 23 13.12 39.57 6.88
C ARG A 23 12.79 39.97 5.44
N VAL A 24 12.36 41.23 5.26
CA VAL A 24 12.02 41.80 3.94
C VAL A 24 13.27 42.01 3.04
N ASP A 25 14.48 41.86 3.60
CA ASP A 25 15.76 41.85 2.90
C ASP A 25 15.92 40.57 2.04
N VAL A 26 15.23 39.48 2.39
CA VAL A 26 15.27 38.23 1.66
C VAL A 26 14.14 38.21 0.63
N GLU A 27 14.47 38.13 -0.65
CA GLU A 27 13.49 38.17 -1.75
C GLU A 27 12.45 37.06 -1.62
N ARG A 28 12.84 35.86 -1.23
CA ARG A 28 11.94 34.76 -0.98
C ARG A 28 10.88 35.11 0.07
N THR A 29 11.26 35.66 1.22
CA THR A 29 10.33 36.07 2.28
C THR A 29 9.37 37.15 1.81
N ARG A 30 9.84 38.03 0.95
CA ARG A 30 9.06 39.13 0.35
C ARG A 30 7.90 38.59 -0.51
N LEU A 31 8.14 37.52 -1.27
CA LEU A 31 7.15 36.87 -2.16
C LEU A 31 6.37 35.76 -1.47
N SER A 32 6.68 35.47 -0.22
CA SER A 32 5.97 34.44 0.59
C SER A 32 4.66 34.99 1.15
N ALA A 33 3.84 34.09 1.68
CA ALA A 33 2.57 34.41 2.32
C ALA A 33 2.68 34.30 3.86
N ALA A 34 1.95 35.15 4.57
CA ALA A 34 1.72 35.00 6.00
C ALA A 34 0.59 33.98 6.26
N GLU A 35 -0.34 33.86 5.30
CA GLU A 35 -1.40 32.84 5.30
C GLU A 35 -1.60 32.34 3.87
N MET A 36 -1.76 31.02 3.71
CA MET A 36 -2.06 30.38 2.43
C MET A 36 -2.81 29.07 2.70
N THR A 37 -4.14 29.15 2.72
CA THR A 37 -5.01 28.01 3.02
C THR A 37 -5.89 27.71 1.82
N ASN A 38 -6.01 26.45 1.46
CA ASN A 38 -6.81 25.95 0.32
C ASN A 38 -6.39 26.52 -1.06
N TRP A 39 -5.13 26.96 -1.16
CA TRP A 39 -4.51 27.32 -2.42
C TRP A 39 -3.47 26.29 -2.83
N THR A 40 -3.47 25.94 -4.09
CA THR A 40 -2.47 25.07 -4.71
C THR A 40 -1.48 25.91 -5.51
N ALA A 41 -0.23 25.84 -5.14
CA ALA A 41 0.83 26.50 -5.90
C ALA A 41 1.14 25.74 -7.20
N LYS A 42 1.38 26.47 -8.28
CA LYS A 42 1.88 25.96 -9.55
C LYS A 42 3.37 26.26 -9.71
N THR A 43 4.09 25.33 -10.31
CA THR A 43 5.54 25.49 -10.56
C THR A 43 5.85 26.73 -11.38
N GLN A 44 4.96 27.15 -12.27
CA GLN A 44 5.08 28.32 -13.13
C GLN A 44 4.87 29.68 -12.42
N GLY A 45 4.55 29.69 -11.14
CA GLY A 45 4.41 30.93 -10.35
C GLY A 45 2.99 31.26 -9.90
N ALA A 46 1.96 30.71 -10.52
CA ALA A 46 0.56 30.96 -10.18
C ALA A 46 0.13 30.20 -8.91
N MET A 47 -0.97 30.64 -8.29
CA MET A 47 -1.72 29.87 -7.33
C MET A 47 -3.16 29.66 -7.81
N ARG A 48 -3.70 28.47 -7.55
CA ARG A 48 -5.09 28.08 -7.88
C ARG A 48 -5.85 27.72 -6.62
N LEU A 49 -7.17 27.97 -6.61
CA LEU A 49 -8.03 27.35 -5.63
C LEU A 49 -7.87 25.83 -5.70
N ARG A 50 -7.65 25.15 -4.57
CA ARG A 50 -7.45 23.69 -4.57
C ARG A 50 -8.66 22.97 -5.15
N THR A 51 -8.45 21.79 -5.66
CA THR A 51 -9.54 20.90 -6.04
C THR A 51 -10.32 20.45 -4.79
N GLY A 52 -11.61 20.21 -4.94
CA GLY A 52 -12.43 19.54 -3.93
C GLY A 52 -12.29 18.03 -4.01
N ASP A 53 -13.07 17.32 -3.23
CA ASP A 53 -13.05 15.87 -3.19
C ASP A 53 -14.47 15.27 -3.32
N VAL A 54 -14.52 14.01 -3.74
CA VAL A 54 -15.74 13.25 -3.99
C VAL A 54 -15.88 12.18 -2.90
N TYR A 55 -17.03 12.12 -2.27
CA TYR A 55 -17.38 11.05 -1.34
C TYR A 55 -17.47 9.70 -2.04
N LEU A 56 -16.67 8.74 -1.62
CA LEU A 56 -16.70 7.37 -2.14
C LEU A 56 -17.49 6.43 -1.23
N GLY A 57 -17.31 6.54 0.06
CA GLY A 57 -17.99 5.72 1.05
C GLY A 57 -17.40 5.84 2.45
N SER A 58 -17.99 5.12 3.40
CA SER A 58 -17.54 5.10 4.79
C SER A 58 -16.55 3.97 5.05
N SER A 59 -15.60 4.20 5.95
CA SER A 59 -14.81 3.13 6.56
C SER A 59 -15.72 2.15 7.32
N LEU A 60 -15.24 0.93 7.55
CA LEU A 60 -16.01 -0.09 8.25
C LEU A 60 -16.44 0.41 9.64
N SER A 61 -17.75 0.46 9.85
CA SER A 61 -18.36 0.93 11.12
C SER A 61 -17.93 2.36 11.53
N ASP A 62 -17.61 3.21 10.57
CA ASP A 62 -17.06 4.55 10.79
C ASP A 62 -15.80 4.53 11.69
N ALA A 63 -15.03 3.42 11.69
CA ALA A 63 -13.82 3.28 12.46
C ALA A 63 -12.62 3.96 11.78
N LYS A 64 -11.60 4.32 12.56
CA LYS A 64 -10.31 4.71 12.01
C LYS A 64 -9.73 3.56 11.21
N ALA A 65 -9.15 3.84 10.05
CA ALA A 65 -8.58 2.85 9.16
C ALA A 65 -7.12 3.14 8.83
N GLY A 66 -6.34 2.09 8.60
CA GLY A 66 -5.07 2.14 7.90
C GLY A 66 -5.28 1.82 6.42
N TRP A 67 -4.40 2.34 5.59
CA TRP A 67 -4.52 2.25 4.14
C TRP A 67 -3.22 1.76 3.53
N ILE A 68 -3.31 0.76 2.65
CA ILE A 68 -2.17 0.30 1.86
C ILE A 68 -2.53 0.48 0.38
N PRO A 69 -1.76 1.28 -0.37
CA PRO A 69 -1.90 1.34 -1.82
C PRO A 69 -1.44 0.03 -2.44
N PHE A 70 -2.21 -0.48 -3.39
CA PHE A 70 -1.85 -1.64 -4.21
C PHE A 70 -1.78 -1.20 -5.67
N VAL A 71 -0.64 -1.41 -6.31
CA VAL A 71 -0.36 -0.93 -7.67
C VAL A 71 0.19 -2.08 -8.49
N ALA A 72 -0.62 -2.64 -9.39
CA ALA A 72 -0.14 -3.60 -10.38
C ALA A 72 0.29 -2.90 -11.68
N SER A 73 -0.41 -1.82 -12.05
CA SER A 73 -0.06 -0.90 -13.13
C SER A 73 -0.72 0.46 -12.89
N THR A 74 -0.45 1.46 -13.72
CA THR A 74 -1.09 2.78 -13.63
C THR A 74 -2.61 2.75 -13.85
N SER A 75 -3.13 1.71 -14.49
CA SER A 75 -4.57 1.50 -14.72
C SER A 75 -5.19 0.38 -13.89
N ASP A 76 -4.37 -0.36 -13.13
CA ASP A 76 -4.81 -1.49 -12.31
C ASP A 76 -4.31 -1.28 -10.86
N THR A 77 -5.11 -0.56 -10.12
CA THR A 77 -4.82 -0.13 -8.75
C THR A 77 -5.96 -0.49 -7.81
N ALA A 78 -5.65 -0.62 -6.53
CA ALA A 78 -6.60 -0.83 -5.47
C ALA A 78 -6.17 -0.13 -4.18
N LEU A 79 -7.12 0.17 -3.30
CA LEU A 79 -6.85 0.57 -1.92
C LEU A 79 -7.24 -0.56 -0.97
N ILE A 80 -6.31 -0.97 -0.14
CA ILE A 80 -6.56 -1.94 0.92
C ILE A 80 -6.87 -1.15 2.20
N GLU A 81 -8.08 -1.30 2.70
CA GLU A 81 -8.54 -0.73 3.96
C GLU A 81 -8.37 -1.74 5.08
N LEU A 82 -7.69 -1.34 6.14
CA LEU A 82 -7.48 -2.11 7.36
C LEU A 82 -8.19 -1.44 8.53
N THR A 83 -9.10 -2.15 9.16
CA THR A 83 -9.79 -1.74 10.40
C THR A 83 -9.56 -2.79 11.48
N ASP A 84 -10.26 -2.73 12.60
CA ASP A 84 -10.06 -3.67 13.70
C ASP A 84 -10.25 -5.13 13.25
N GLN A 85 -9.13 -5.83 13.06
CA GLN A 85 -9.08 -7.24 12.62
C GLN A 85 -9.80 -7.54 11.29
N LYS A 86 -10.00 -6.54 10.44
CA LYS A 86 -10.68 -6.68 9.15
C LYS A 86 -9.95 -5.97 8.04
N MET A 87 -10.02 -6.57 6.85
CA MET A 87 -9.56 -5.99 5.58
C MET A 87 -10.73 -5.89 4.62
N ARG A 88 -10.88 -4.73 3.97
CA ARG A 88 -11.73 -4.51 2.81
C ARG A 88 -10.87 -4.01 1.66
N VAL A 89 -11.36 -4.10 0.44
CA VAL A 89 -10.60 -3.65 -0.74
C VAL A 89 -11.49 -2.78 -1.62
N TRP A 90 -10.96 -1.65 -2.02
CA TRP A 90 -11.55 -0.72 -2.97
C TRP A 90 -10.88 -0.88 -4.32
N VAL A 91 -11.66 -1.12 -5.35
CA VAL A 91 -11.20 -1.24 -6.74
C VAL A 91 -12.05 -0.32 -7.59
N ASN A 92 -11.42 0.52 -8.42
CA ASN A 92 -12.12 1.54 -9.22
C ASN A 92 -13.07 2.39 -8.37
N ASP A 93 -12.58 2.91 -7.24
CA ASP A 93 -13.30 3.79 -6.31
C ASP A 93 -14.53 3.16 -5.62
N ALA A 94 -14.67 1.85 -5.67
CA ALA A 94 -15.78 1.13 -5.05
C ALA A 94 -15.31 -0.09 -4.25
N LEU A 95 -16.00 -0.36 -3.14
CA LEU A 95 -15.78 -1.58 -2.36
C LEU A 95 -16.11 -2.82 -3.19
N ILE A 96 -15.29 -3.85 -3.08
CA ILE A 96 -15.64 -5.17 -3.64
C ILE A 96 -16.86 -5.70 -2.90
N THR A 97 -17.92 -5.97 -3.65
CA THR A 97 -19.16 -6.58 -3.12
C THR A 97 -19.38 -7.95 -3.69
N ARG A 98 -20.03 -8.82 -2.92
CA ARG A 98 -20.45 -10.16 -3.31
C ARG A 98 -21.94 -10.15 -3.61
N PRO A 99 -22.39 -10.72 -4.72
CA PRO A 99 -23.82 -10.84 -5.03
C PRO A 99 -24.51 -11.84 -4.08
N SER A 100 -25.83 -11.76 -4.00
CA SER A 100 -26.62 -12.73 -3.28
C SER A 100 -26.80 -13.99 -4.13
N VAL A 101 -26.34 -15.12 -3.63
CA VAL A 101 -26.56 -16.44 -4.23
C VAL A 101 -27.15 -17.38 -3.19
N SER A 102 -27.98 -18.33 -3.62
CA SER A 102 -28.58 -19.35 -2.75
C SER A 102 -27.69 -20.58 -2.54
N THR A 103 -26.59 -20.65 -3.30
CA THR A 103 -25.62 -21.75 -3.24
C THR A 103 -24.98 -21.82 -1.86
N THR A 104 -24.94 -23.00 -1.27
CA THR A 104 -24.36 -23.25 0.04
C THR A 104 -23.44 -24.46 0.04
N ILE A 105 -22.44 -24.46 0.93
CA ILE A 105 -21.59 -25.63 1.19
C ILE A 105 -21.97 -26.20 2.56
N SER A 106 -22.82 -27.23 2.57
CA SER A 106 -23.12 -27.92 3.82
C SER A 106 -21.88 -28.64 4.36
N ASN A 107 -21.74 -28.78 5.68
CA ASN A 107 -20.55 -29.39 6.29
C ASN A 107 -19.19 -28.79 5.81
N GLY A 108 -19.17 -27.48 5.56
CA GLY A 108 -17.94 -26.77 5.22
C GLY A 108 -16.99 -26.55 6.41
N SER A 109 -17.41 -26.86 7.63
CA SER A 109 -16.57 -26.94 8.83
C SER A 109 -15.91 -28.30 9.03
N PHE A 110 -16.11 -29.23 8.10
CA PHE A 110 -15.51 -30.58 8.11
C PHE A 110 -15.80 -31.38 9.38
N ALA A 111 -16.97 -31.19 9.98
CA ALA A 111 -17.39 -31.93 11.17
C ALA A 111 -17.47 -33.45 10.94
N THR A 112 -17.81 -33.86 9.73
CA THR A 112 -17.89 -35.25 9.26
C THR A 112 -17.40 -35.34 7.81
N SER A 113 -17.31 -36.58 7.26
CA SER A 113 -17.02 -36.78 5.83
C SER A 113 -18.24 -36.62 4.92
N ALA A 114 -19.44 -36.31 5.45
CA ALA A 114 -20.66 -36.26 4.67
C ALA A 114 -20.60 -35.22 3.54
N GLY A 115 -20.85 -35.67 2.30
CA GLY A 115 -20.83 -34.86 1.09
C GLY A 115 -19.42 -34.59 0.53
N TRP A 116 -18.38 -35.05 1.18
CA TRP A 116 -17.02 -35.03 0.69
C TRP A 116 -16.56 -36.37 0.22
N THR A 117 -15.92 -36.49 -0.92
CA THR A 117 -15.42 -37.72 -1.51
C THR A 117 -13.91 -37.78 -1.37
N ASP A 118 -13.42 -38.83 -0.73
CA ASP A 118 -12.00 -39.16 -0.70
C ASP A 118 -11.60 -39.72 -2.07
N ALA A 119 -10.70 -39.00 -2.75
CA ALA A 119 -10.12 -39.37 -4.05
C ALA A 119 -8.62 -39.59 -3.94
N SER A 120 -8.11 -39.86 -2.75
CA SER A 120 -6.68 -40.02 -2.46
C SER A 120 -6.04 -41.11 -3.31
N THR A 121 -4.76 -40.92 -3.59
CA THR A 121 -3.93 -41.85 -4.37
C THR A 121 -2.75 -42.34 -3.54
N GLY A 122 -2.19 -43.52 -3.85
CA GLY A 122 -0.91 -44.00 -3.32
C GLY A 122 -0.79 -44.00 -1.79
N GLY A 123 -1.91 -44.15 -1.07
CA GLY A 123 -1.93 -44.23 0.40
C GLY A 123 -2.08 -42.87 1.11
N GLY A 124 -2.41 -41.79 0.37
CA GLY A 124 -2.78 -40.52 0.99
C GLY A 124 -3.97 -40.65 1.94
N VAL A 125 -3.99 -39.90 3.04
CA VAL A 125 -5.01 -40.00 4.10
C VAL A 125 -5.79 -38.70 4.25
N VAL A 126 -7.11 -38.79 4.21
CA VAL A 126 -8.03 -37.70 4.48
C VAL A 126 -8.76 -37.97 5.80
N THR A 127 -8.75 -37.02 6.71
CA THR A 127 -9.48 -37.10 7.99
C THR A 127 -10.32 -35.84 8.18
N MET A 128 -11.55 -36.01 8.69
CA MET A 128 -12.46 -34.90 9.00
C MET A 128 -13.01 -35.08 10.42
N SER A 129 -12.75 -34.09 11.28
CA SER A 129 -13.16 -34.09 12.68
C SER A 129 -13.15 -32.64 13.21
N GLY A 130 -14.07 -31.80 12.70
CA GLY A 130 -14.11 -30.36 12.98
C GLY A 130 -13.07 -29.55 12.19
N GLN A 131 -12.25 -30.24 11.41
CA GLN A 131 -11.30 -29.68 10.43
C GLN A 131 -10.99 -30.75 9.38
N LEU A 132 -10.61 -30.33 8.18
CA LEU A 132 -10.07 -31.21 7.15
C LEU A 132 -8.55 -31.36 7.36
N ILE A 133 -8.08 -32.60 7.44
CA ILE A 133 -6.67 -32.94 7.53
C ILE A 133 -6.31 -33.76 6.30
N LEU A 134 -5.32 -33.29 5.55
CA LEU A 134 -4.77 -33.98 4.39
C LEU A 134 -3.32 -34.37 4.69
N ASN A 135 -2.97 -35.64 4.51
CA ASN A 135 -1.62 -36.15 4.72
C ASN A 135 -1.22 -37.02 3.52
N GLY A 136 -0.30 -36.56 2.71
CA GLY A 136 0.20 -37.29 1.55
C GLY A 136 1.25 -38.32 1.93
N THR A 137 1.87 -38.96 0.93
CA THR A 137 2.91 -39.99 1.13
C THR A 137 4.24 -39.66 0.46
N ASN A 138 4.39 -38.48 -0.08
CA ASN A 138 5.58 -37.90 -0.69
C ASN A 138 5.99 -38.41 -2.09
N ILE A 139 5.79 -39.68 -2.44
CA ILE A 139 6.45 -40.20 -3.64
C ILE A 139 5.47 -40.51 -4.76
N ASN A 140 4.30 -41.04 -4.46
CA ASN A 140 3.26 -41.38 -5.47
C ASN A 140 1.85 -41.22 -4.92
N GLY A 141 1.67 -40.74 -3.70
CA GLY A 141 0.40 -40.70 -3.01
C GLY A 141 0.08 -39.28 -2.52
N ALA A 142 -1.06 -38.79 -2.92
CA ALA A 142 -1.60 -37.54 -2.44
C ALA A 142 -2.93 -37.78 -1.71
N ALA A 143 -3.13 -37.08 -0.60
CA ALA A 143 -4.44 -36.93 0.01
C ALA A 143 -5.23 -35.95 -0.85
N ILE A 144 -6.37 -36.43 -1.39
CA ILE A 144 -7.22 -35.63 -2.29
C ILE A 144 -8.66 -35.76 -1.80
N VAL A 145 -9.30 -34.61 -1.66
CA VAL A 145 -10.73 -34.59 -1.35
C VAL A 145 -11.48 -33.72 -2.33
N THR A 146 -12.63 -34.22 -2.80
CA THR A 146 -13.46 -33.52 -3.76
C THR A 146 -14.88 -33.37 -3.28
N ARG A 147 -15.57 -32.35 -3.77
CA ARG A 147 -16.98 -32.14 -3.50
C ARG A 147 -17.67 -31.44 -4.65
N GLN A 148 -18.81 -31.98 -5.09
CA GLN A 148 -19.74 -31.32 -5.99
C GLN A 148 -20.64 -30.36 -5.22
N ILE A 149 -20.83 -29.18 -5.75
CA ILE A 149 -21.73 -28.14 -5.25
C ILE A 149 -22.76 -27.85 -6.32
N THR A 150 -24.03 -28.01 -5.96
CA THR A 150 -25.15 -27.73 -6.86
C THR A 150 -25.43 -26.23 -6.90
N VAL A 151 -25.57 -25.71 -8.11
CA VAL A 151 -25.88 -24.29 -8.38
C VAL A 151 -27.29 -24.20 -8.96
N ALA A 152 -28.19 -23.53 -8.25
CA ALA A 152 -29.53 -23.29 -8.74
C ALA A 152 -29.52 -22.45 -10.04
N ALA A 153 -30.48 -22.70 -10.95
CA ALA A 153 -30.53 -21.99 -12.22
C ALA A 153 -30.48 -20.45 -12.13
N PRO A 154 -31.10 -19.76 -11.14
CA PRO A 154 -30.98 -18.33 -10.98
C PRO A 154 -29.57 -17.84 -10.60
N ASP A 155 -28.75 -18.71 -10.03
CA ASP A 155 -27.40 -18.38 -9.55
C ASP A 155 -26.32 -18.73 -10.60
N GLN A 156 -26.67 -19.38 -11.69
CA GLN A 156 -25.75 -19.68 -12.79
C GLN A 156 -25.33 -18.38 -13.50
N ASN A 157 -24.06 -18.29 -13.89
CA ASN A 157 -23.45 -17.08 -14.44
C ASN A 157 -23.45 -15.87 -13.49
N ILE A 158 -23.73 -16.09 -12.19
CA ILE A 158 -23.56 -15.10 -11.14
C ILE A 158 -22.23 -15.38 -10.43
N GLU A 159 -21.51 -14.33 -10.04
CA GLU A 159 -20.28 -14.51 -9.27
C GLU A 159 -20.55 -15.21 -7.95
N HIS A 160 -19.75 -16.23 -7.68
CA HIS A 160 -19.62 -16.88 -6.37
C HIS A 160 -18.27 -16.51 -5.76
N ALA A 161 -18.17 -16.49 -4.46
CA ALA A 161 -16.90 -16.36 -3.78
C ALA A 161 -16.80 -17.39 -2.65
N LEU A 162 -15.62 -17.95 -2.46
CA LEU A 162 -15.32 -18.92 -1.43
C LEU A 162 -14.47 -18.29 -0.34
N ASN A 163 -14.99 -18.28 0.88
CA ASN A 163 -14.20 -17.96 2.07
C ASN A 163 -13.59 -19.25 2.60
N ILE A 164 -12.26 -19.34 2.55
CA ILE A 164 -11.49 -20.52 2.95
C ILE A 164 -10.52 -20.14 4.06
N ILE A 165 -10.49 -20.90 5.15
CA ILE A 165 -9.53 -20.73 6.24
C ILE A 165 -8.60 -21.92 6.27
N VAL A 166 -7.35 -21.71 5.91
CA VAL A 166 -6.26 -22.67 6.01
C VAL A 166 -5.56 -22.46 7.34
N ALA A 167 -5.70 -23.41 8.26
CA ALA A 167 -5.09 -23.32 9.59
C ALA A 167 -3.61 -23.76 9.60
N GLY A 168 -3.23 -24.61 8.66
CA GLY A 168 -1.84 -25.06 8.46
C GLY A 168 -1.66 -25.56 7.04
N GLY A 169 -1.05 -24.73 6.19
CA GLY A 169 -0.77 -25.03 4.78
C GLY A 169 0.71 -25.33 4.54
N PRO A 170 1.11 -25.43 3.28
CA PRO A 170 0.34 -25.13 2.06
C PRO A 170 -0.59 -26.26 1.63
N VAL A 171 -1.71 -25.92 0.96
CA VAL A 171 -2.63 -26.87 0.34
C VAL A 171 -2.92 -26.47 -1.09
N THR A 172 -2.91 -27.42 -2.02
CA THR A 172 -3.29 -27.18 -3.42
C THR A 172 -4.82 -27.18 -3.54
N PHE A 173 -5.38 -26.19 -4.22
CA PHE A 173 -6.81 -25.99 -4.41
C PHE A 173 -7.15 -25.66 -5.85
N ARG A 174 -8.30 -26.15 -6.33
CA ARG A 174 -8.84 -25.81 -7.65
C ARG A 174 -10.35 -25.96 -7.68
N VAL A 175 -11.00 -25.30 -8.64
CA VAL A 175 -12.44 -25.36 -8.86
C VAL A 175 -12.70 -25.55 -10.35
N GLY A 176 -13.53 -26.55 -10.67
CA GLY A 176 -13.90 -26.83 -12.07
C GLY A 176 -15.34 -27.29 -12.23
N SER A 177 -15.76 -27.46 -13.49
CA SER A 177 -17.09 -27.99 -13.86
C SER A 177 -17.20 -29.49 -13.63
N THR A 178 -16.08 -30.19 -13.49
CA THR A 178 -16.00 -31.63 -13.24
C THR A 178 -15.08 -31.91 -12.05
N SER A 179 -15.14 -33.12 -11.50
CA SER A 179 -14.25 -33.54 -10.42
C SER A 179 -12.80 -33.49 -10.88
N GLY A 180 -11.99 -32.73 -10.16
CA GLY A 180 -10.60 -32.51 -10.52
C GLY A 180 -10.38 -31.46 -11.62
N GLY A 181 -11.43 -30.85 -12.15
CA GLY A 181 -11.35 -29.73 -13.11
C GLY A 181 -10.82 -28.46 -12.49
N GLN A 182 -10.44 -27.50 -13.36
CA GLN A 182 -9.83 -26.21 -12.95
C GLN A 182 -10.29 -25.03 -13.81
N GLU A 183 -11.44 -25.18 -14.47
CA GLU A 183 -11.95 -24.20 -15.45
C GLU A 183 -12.37 -22.88 -14.77
N TYR A 184 -12.74 -22.91 -13.50
CA TYR A 184 -13.19 -21.73 -12.76
C TYR A 184 -12.09 -21.11 -11.89
N ILE A 185 -11.34 -21.94 -11.18
CA ILE A 185 -10.12 -21.53 -10.45
C ILE A 185 -9.04 -22.54 -10.83
N ALA A 186 -8.00 -22.05 -11.51
CA ALA A 186 -6.82 -22.83 -11.85
C ALA A 186 -6.13 -23.38 -10.59
N GLU A 187 -5.45 -24.51 -10.72
CA GLU A 187 -4.72 -25.09 -9.60
C GLU A 187 -3.80 -24.03 -8.94
N THR A 188 -4.01 -23.77 -7.68
CA THR A 188 -3.32 -22.76 -6.89
C THR A 188 -2.96 -23.27 -5.50
N THR A 189 -1.87 -22.82 -4.95
CA THR A 189 -1.44 -23.13 -3.60
C THR A 189 -1.99 -22.10 -2.61
N LEU A 190 -2.75 -22.56 -1.62
CA LEU A 190 -3.27 -21.76 -0.52
C LEU A 190 -2.34 -21.92 0.70
N LEU A 191 -1.74 -20.85 1.13
CA LEU A 191 -0.91 -20.78 2.33
C LEU A 191 -1.79 -20.66 3.59
N THR A 192 -1.18 -20.81 4.76
CA THR A 192 -1.88 -20.61 6.05
C THR A 192 -2.45 -19.19 6.15
N GLY A 193 -3.76 -19.08 6.31
CA GLY A 193 -4.46 -17.80 6.40
C GLY A 193 -5.89 -17.82 5.88
N ASN A 194 -6.40 -16.64 5.58
CA ASN A 194 -7.76 -16.40 5.16
C ASN A 194 -7.80 -16.03 3.67
N HIS A 195 -8.68 -16.68 2.91
CA HIS A 195 -8.81 -16.50 1.47
C HIS A 195 -10.26 -16.18 1.11
N SER A 196 -10.45 -15.23 0.17
CA SER A 196 -11.74 -14.95 -0.47
C SER A 196 -11.55 -15.01 -1.98
N LEU A 197 -11.96 -16.12 -2.61
CA LEU A 197 -11.69 -16.43 -4.02
C LEU A 197 -12.99 -16.38 -4.82
N ALA A 198 -13.04 -15.53 -5.83
CA ALA A 198 -14.20 -15.30 -6.68
C ALA A 198 -14.09 -16.03 -8.02
N PHE A 199 -15.19 -16.53 -8.52
CA PHE A 199 -15.35 -17.15 -9.82
C PHE A 199 -16.82 -17.13 -10.26
N THR A 200 -17.09 -17.38 -11.53
CA THR A 200 -18.46 -17.36 -12.08
C THR A 200 -18.79 -18.73 -12.68
N PRO A 201 -19.52 -19.61 -11.96
CA PRO A 201 -19.88 -20.91 -12.47
C PRO A 201 -21.06 -20.83 -13.46
N THR A 202 -20.99 -21.60 -14.53
CA THR A 202 -22.08 -21.74 -15.51
C THR A 202 -23.10 -22.83 -15.12
N GLY A 203 -22.84 -23.61 -14.07
CA GLY A 203 -23.63 -24.69 -13.52
C GLY A 203 -23.01 -25.25 -12.27
N ASP A 204 -23.31 -26.49 -11.93
CA ASP A 204 -22.65 -27.17 -10.80
C ASP A 204 -21.16 -27.14 -10.92
N PHE A 205 -20.47 -27.02 -9.78
CA PHE A 205 -19.00 -26.97 -9.74
C PHE A 205 -18.44 -27.97 -8.72
N HIS A 206 -17.17 -28.31 -8.92
CA HIS A 206 -16.42 -29.23 -8.06
C HIS A 206 -15.28 -28.50 -7.36
N LEU A 207 -15.22 -28.66 -6.05
CA LEU A 207 -14.10 -28.24 -5.22
C LEU A 207 -13.11 -29.39 -5.11
N THR A 208 -11.81 -29.12 -5.22
CA THR A 208 -10.76 -30.11 -5.01
C THR A 208 -9.64 -29.54 -4.17
N PHE A 209 -9.35 -30.18 -3.03
CA PHE A 209 -8.16 -29.95 -2.22
C PHE A 209 -7.20 -31.12 -2.37
N ARG A 210 -5.92 -30.83 -2.47
CA ARG A 210 -4.88 -31.82 -2.64
C ARG A 210 -3.66 -31.48 -1.80
N HIS A 211 -3.03 -32.51 -1.21
CA HIS A 211 -1.73 -32.38 -0.56
C HIS A 211 -0.91 -33.66 -0.80
N GLY A 212 0.36 -33.49 -1.27
CA GLY A 212 1.23 -34.60 -1.62
C GLY A 212 2.20 -35.02 -0.54
N ASP A 213 2.63 -34.09 0.33
CA ASP A 213 3.69 -34.29 1.28
C ASP A 213 3.27 -35.10 2.50
N ILE A 214 4.26 -35.68 3.20
CA ILE A 214 4.04 -36.59 4.35
C ILE A 214 3.77 -35.87 5.67
N TYR A 215 3.56 -34.58 5.67
CA TYR A 215 3.10 -33.85 6.83
C TYR A 215 1.64 -33.44 6.66
N PRO A 216 0.84 -33.40 7.72
CA PRO A 216 -0.54 -32.99 7.60
C PRO A 216 -0.71 -31.49 7.38
N VAL A 217 -1.64 -31.14 6.51
CA VAL A 217 -2.15 -29.76 6.36
C VAL A 217 -3.59 -29.69 6.88
N TYR A 218 -3.99 -28.51 7.33
CA TYR A 218 -5.23 -28.30 8.07
C TYR A 218 -6.06 -27.20 7.47
N LEU A 219 -7.33 -27.51 7.18
CA LEU A 219 -8.33 -26.50 6.80
C LEU A 219 -9.42 -26.45 7.87
N SER A 220 -9.72 -25.25 8.37
CA SER A 220 -10.77 -25.05 9.36
C SER A 220 -12.14 -24.97 8.75
N THR A 221 -12.30 -24.18 7.66
CA THR A 221 -13.60 -23.96 7.04
C THR A 221 -13.49 -23.62 5.56
N ILE A 222 -14.58 -23.95 4.84
CA ILE A 222 -14.90 -23.39 3.53
C ILE A 222 -16.38 -23.04 3.48
N ALA A 223 -16.72 -21.87 2.97
CA ALA A 223 -18.10 -21.42 2.80
C ALA A 223 -18.25 -20.54 1.56
N VAL A 224 -19.44 -20.51 0.97
CA VAL A 224 -19.78 -19.46 0.00
C VAL A 224 -19.95 -18.16 0.77
N ALA A 225 -19.33 -17.08 0.27
CA ALA A 225 -19.40 -15.76 0.88
C ALA A 225 -20.84 -15.23 0.86
N SER A 226 -21.24 -14.57 1.94
CA SER A 226 -22.53 -13.88 2.02
C SER A 226 -22.56 -12.67 1.08
N ALA A 227 -23.74 -12.27 0.66
CA ALA A 227 -23.95 -11.01 -0.06
C ALA A 227 -23.49 -9.81 0.75
N GLY A 228 -22.96 -8.80 0.07
CA GLY A 228 -22.48 -7.55 0.69
C GLY A 228 -21.01 -7.31 0.45
N VAL A 229 -20.41 -6.41 1.22
CA VAL A 229 -19.00 -6.04 1.08
C VAL A 229 -18.09 -7.23 1.45
N MET A 230 -17.06 -7.45 0.64
CA MET A 230 -16.03 -8.45 0.93
C MET A 230 -15.23 -8.04 2.16
N GLU A 231 -15.18 -8.89 3.16
CA GLU A 231 -14.36 -8.73 4.36
C GLU A 231 -13.46 -9.95 4.57
N ILE A 232 -12.18 -9.71 4.81
CA ILE A 232 -11.23 -10.76 5.18
C ILE A 232 -10.69 -10.46 6.59
N THR A 233 -10.66 -11.47 7.44
CA THR A 233 -10.13 -11.33 8.80
C THR A 233 -8.62 -11.17 8.77
N THR A 234 -8.11 -10.19 9.53
CA THR A 234 -6.69 -9.90 9.71
C THR A 234 -6.30 -10.07 11.19
N PRO A 235 -5.01 -10.21 11.51
CA PRO A 235 -4.59 -10.31 12.90
C PRO A 235 -4.45 -8.96 13.62
N TRP A 236 -4.49 -7.85 12.89
CA TRP A 236 -4.12 -6.53 13.41
C TRP A 236 -5.29 -5.83 14.10
N PRO A 237 -5.22 -5.61 15.43
CA PRO A 237 -6.18 -4.75 16.12
C PRO A 237 -5.94 -3.28 15.75
N LEU A 238 -6.95 -2.45 15.94
CA LEU A 238 -6.95 -1.04 15.55
C LEU A 238 -5.72 -0.25 16.07
N LEU A 239 -5.25 -0.57 17.27
CA LEU A 239 -4.11 0.13 17.90
C LEU A 239 -2.77 -0.18 17.21
N ASP A 240 -2.65 -1.31 16.54
CA ASP A 240 -1.40 -1.75 15.92
C ASP A 240 -1.30 -1.33 14.44
N ILE A 241 -2.43 -0.96 13.82
CA ILE A 241 -2.50 -0.56 12.41
C ILE A 241 -1.51 0.57 12.05
N PRO A 242 -1.30 1.62 12.86
CA PRO A 242 -0.32 2.67 12.53
C PRO A 242 1.13 2.16 12.40
N GLY A 243 1.45 1.04 13.05
CA GLY A 243 2.76 0.38 12.97
C GLY A 243 2.94 -0.53 11.75
N ILE A 244 1.97 -0.62 10.87
CA ILE A 244 2.08 -1.42 9.63
C ILE A 244 3.05 -0.75 8.66
N ARG A 245 3.99 -1.57 8.15
CA ARG A 245 4.90 -1.22 7.06
C ARG A 245 4.83 -2.31 6.02
N SER A 246 4.82 -1.92 4.76
CA SER A 246 4.65 -2.87 3.66
C SER A 246 5.45 -2.46 2.45
N ASP A 247 5.79 -3.46 1.64
CA ASP A 247 6.30 -3.27 0.29
C ASP A 247 5.68 -4.31 -0.64
N GLN A 248 5.59 -4.00 -1.93
CA GLN A 248 4.85 -4.80 -2.90
C GLN A 248 5.75 -5.34 -4.00
N SER A 249 5.59 -6.63 -4.29
CA SER A 249 6.13 -7.27 -5.50
C SER A 249 4.99 -7.92 -6.28
N ALA A 250 4.72 -7.42 -7.48
CA ALA A 250 3.62 -7.88 -8.33
C ALA A 250 2.29 -7.95 -7.54
N ASP A 251 1.67 -9.12 -7.48
CA ASP A 251 0.39 -9.36 -6.80
C ASP A 251 0.50 -9.64 -5.29
N VAL A 252 1.68 -9.45 -4.70
CA VAL A 252 1.95 -9.74 -3.29
C VAL A 252 2.44 -8.50 -2.55
N VAL A 253 1.74 -8.15 -1.48
CA VAL A 253 2.17 -7.13 -0.52
C VAL A 253 2.74 -7.84 0.71
N PHE A 254 3.99 -7.60 1.01
CA PHE A 254 4.65 -8.07 2.23
C PHE A 254 4.40 -7.08 3.36
N VAL A 255 3.86 -7.57 4.48
CA VAL A 255 3.39 -6.72 5.58
C VAL A 255 4.10 -7.09 6.87
N ALA A 256 4.82 -6.14 7.44
CA ALA A 256 5.28 -6.14 8.81
C ALA A 256 4.34 -5.31 9.69
N CYS A 257 4.15 -5.73 10.91
CA CYS A 257 3.46 -4.94 11.92
C CYS A 257 4.21 -5.09 13.24
N GLY A 258 5.01 -4.09 13.54
CA GLY A 258 5.74 -3.99 14.78
C GLY A 258 5.50 -2.63 15.39
N ASN A 259 4.80 -2.57 16.52
CA ASN A 259 4.65 -1.32 17.24
C ASN A 259 5.85 -1.15 18.18
N ALA A 260 6.78 -0.30 17.80
CA ALA A 260 7.90 0.08 18.66
C ALA A 260 7.46 0.82 19.95
N LEU A 261 6.20 1.26 20.02
CA LEU A 261 5.61 2.01 21.12
C LEU A 261 4.75 1.16 22.05
N SER A 262 4.37 -0.05 21.67
CA SER A 262 3.64 -0.94 22.58
C SER A 262 4.61 -1.55 23.58
N SER A 263 4.48 -1.11 24.77
CA SER A 263 4.99 -1.53 26.08
C SER A 263 5.82 -2.81 26.16
N PRO A 264 6.92 -2.83 26.91
CA PRO A 264 7.82 -3.98 27.07
C PRO A 264 7.23 -5.20 27.80
N VAL A 265 5.95 -5.21 28.12
CA VAL A 265 5.27 -6.34 28.78
C VAL A 265 3.99 -6.66 28.04
N GLY A 266 4.04 -7.66 27.14
CA GLY A 266 2.88 -8.19 26.43
C GLY A 266 2.59 -7.54 25.07
N SER A 267 3.62 -7.04 24.39
CA SER A 267 3.48 -6.45 23.07
C SER A 267 3.17 -7.53 22.02
N SER A 268 2.12 -7.32 21.32
CA SER A 268 1.73 -8.04 20.12
C SER A 268 2.67 -7.71 18.96
N PHE A 269 3.83 -8.35 18.90
CA PHE A 269 4.54 -8.46 17.64
C PHE A 269 3.74 -9.39 16.74
N HIS A 270 3.28 -8.90 15.61
CA HIS A 270 2.55 -9.74 14.68
C HIS A 270 3.54 -10.46 13.76
N THR A 271 3.34 -11.77 13.60
CA THR A 271 4.04 -12.54 12.57
C THR A 271 3.84 -11.87 11.22
N PRO A 272 4.89 -11.69 10.40
CA PRO A 272 4.79 -11.10 9.07
C PRO A 272 3.71 -11.77 8.21
N ARG A 273 3.05 -10.99 7.38
CA ARG A 273 1.96 -11.46 6.51
C ARG A 273 2.23 -11.12 5.06
N ARG A 274 1.50 -11.83 4.21
CA ARG A 274 1.35 -11.50 2.79
C ARG A 274 -0.12 -11.20 2.54
N ILE A 275 -0.39 -10.09 1.87
CA ILE A 275 -1.69 -9.84 1.25
C ILE A 275 -1.52 -10.16 -0.22
N GLU A 276 -2.30 -11.07 -0.74
CA GLU A 276 -2.15 -11.58 -2.10
C GLU A 276 -3.43 -11.33 -2.91
N ARG A 277 -3.28 -10.72 -4.07
CA ARG A 277 -4.30 -10.72 -5.11
C ARG A 277 -4.16 -12.01 -5.90
N ARG A 278 -5.28 -12.69 -6.16
CA ARG A 278 -5.25 -14.01 -6.80
C ARG A 278 -6.00 -14.02 -8.12
N GLY A 279 -5.27 -13.87 -9.20
CA GLY A 279 -5.75 -13.97 -10.57
C GLY A 279 -6.64 -12.82 -11.04
N THR A 280 -7.52 -12.31 -10.21
CA THR A 280 -8.39 -11.17 -10.54
C THR A 280 -8.41 -10.15 -9.42
N GLY A 281 -8.79 -8.91 -9.72
CA GLY A 281 -8.98 -7.85 -8.70
C GLY A 281 -10.05 -8.17 -7.66
N ARG A 282 -10.80 -9.26 -7.83
CA ARG A 282 -11.88 -9.67 -6.93
C ARG A 282 -11.50 -10.79 -5.96
N SER A 283 -10.33 -11.41 -6.11
CA SER A 283 -9.85 -12.51 -5.26
C SER A 283 -8.65 -12.08 -4.43
N TRP A 284 -8.77 -12.18 -3.10
CA TRP A 284 -7.76 -11.71 -2.16
C TRP A 284 -7.52 -12.70 -1.04
N SER A 285 -6.32 -12.67 -0.48
CA SER A 285 -5.91 -13.52 0.64
C SER A 285 -5.07 -12.74 1.64
N VAL A 286 -5.19 -13.07 2.92
CA VAL A 286 -4.28 -12.62 3.99
C VAL A 286 -3.66 -13.85 4.63
N VAL A 287 -2.39 -14.09 4.35
CA VAL A 287 -1.69 -15.32 4.71
C VAL A 287 -0.44 -15.06 5.54
N LEU A 288 0.04 -16.06 6.26
CA LEU A 288 1.31 -16.00 6.96
C LEU A 288 2.46 -15.91 5.96
N TYR A 289 3.41 -15.03 6.24
CA TYR A 289 4.73 -15.15 5.67
C TYR A 289 5.54 -16.11 6.56
N GLN A 290 5.99 -17.19 5.99
CA GLN A 290 6.76 -18.23 6.70
C GLN A 290 8.01 -18.57 5.89
N PRO A 291 9.21 -18.19 6.36
CA PRO A 291 10.44 -18.57 5.68
C PRO A 291 10.65 -20.08 5.74
N ASP A 292 11.15 -20.65 4.68
CA ASP A 292 11.44 -22.09 4.59
C ASP A 292 12.77 -22.43 5.24
N ASN A 293 13.73 -21.50 5.23
CA ASN A 293 15.05 -21.66 5.82
C ASN A 293 15.53 -20.32 6.42
N GLY A 294 15.90 -20.30 7.70
CA GLY A 294 16.42 -19.13 8.40
C GLY A 294 15.43 -17.96 8.56
N PRO A 295 15.90 -16.78 8.92
CA PRO A 295 17.24 -16.52 9.44
C PRO A 295 17.45 -17.13 10.83
N PHE A 296 18.67 -17.56 11.10
CA PHE A 296 19.03 -18.18 12.39
C PHE A 296 19.89 -17.25 13.25
N VAL A 297 19.82 -17.47 14.57
CA VAL A 297 20.79 -16.90 15.52
C VAL A 297 22.11 -17.62 15.31
N PRO A 298 23.25 -16.92 15.15
CA PRO A 298 24.53 -17.56 14.87
C PRO A 298 25.00 -18.55 15.94
N GLU A 299 24.63 -18.28 17.20
CA GLU A 299 24.99 -19.14 18.32
C GLU A 299 23.74 -19.77 18.95
N ARG A 300 23.92 -20.96 19.56
CA ARG A 300 22.82 -21.57 20.32
C ARG A 300 22.42 -20.70 21.51
N THR A 301 21.13 -20.59 21.73
CA THR A 301 20.56 -19.69 22.75
C THR A 301 20.44 -20.33 24.14
N SER A 302 20.81 -21.63 24.28
CA SER A 302 20.82 -22.39 25.53
C SER A 302 21.90 -23.46 25.50
N LYS A 303 22.24 -24.00 26.69
CA LYS A 303 23.10 -25.18 26.83
C LYS A 303 22.35 -26.48 26.55
N ALA A 304 21.03 -26.46 26.46
CA ALA A 304 20.24 -27.66 26.15
C ALA A 304 20.75 -28.33 24.86
N LYS A 305 20.78 -29.66 24.87
CA LYS A 305 20.94 -30.45 23.65
C LYS A 305 19.54 -30.73 23.08
N LEU A 306 19.43 -30.76 21.78
CA LEU A 306 18.15 -30.98 21.08
C LEU A 306 18.20 -32.30 20.28
N LYS A 307 17.07 -33.00 20.21
CA LYS A 307 16.83 -34.10 19.29
C LYS A 307 15.41 -34.16 18.79
N VAL A 308 15.22 -34.77 17.65
CA VAL A 308 13.91 -35.11 17.11
C VAL A 308 13.55 -36.57 17.34
N SER A 309 12.26 -36.92 17.39
CA SER A 309 11.83 -38.32 17.52
C SER A 309 11.70 -39.04 16.17
N ALA A 310 11.59 -38.28 15.06
CA ALA A 310 11.63 -38.79 13.69
C ALA A 310 12.34 -37.78 12.78
N THR A 311 12.88 -38.25 11.67
CA THR A 311 13.70 -37.43 10.76
C THR A 311 12.87 -36.66 9.71
N PHE A 312 11.56 -36.89 9.61
CA PHE A 312 10.63 -36.27 8.67
C PHE A 312 9.22 -36.22 9.24
N GLY A 313 8.33 -35.43 8.56
CA GLY A 313 6.92 -35.27 8.93
C GLY A 313 6.73 -34.48 10.23
N ASN A 314 5.56 -34.62 10.84
CA ASN A 314 5.31 -34.06 12.16
C ASN A 314 5.98 -34.96 13.23
N THR A 315 6.80 -34.36 14.08
CA THR A 315 7.57 -35.07 15.08
C THR A 315 7.67 -34.27 16.37
N THR A 316 8.31 -34.85 17.41
CA THR A 316 8.59 -34.16 18.66
C THR A 316 10.04 -33.71 18.70
N LEU A 317 10.26 -32.42 18.93
CA LEU A 317 11.58 -31.89 19.27
C LEU A 317 11.71 -31.86 20.78
N THR A 318 12.75 -32.53 21.30
CA THR A 318 13.01 -32.72 22.74
C THR A 318 14.30 -32.03 23.15
N ALA A 319 14.24 -31.24 24.20
CA ALA A 319 15.38 -30.62 24.84
C ALA A 319 15.87 -31.47 26.06
N SER A 320 17.16 -31.50 26.30
CA SER A 320 17.77 -32.21 27.43
C SER A 320 17.50 -31.57 28.80
N GLU A 321 17.06 -30.32 28.80
CA GLU A 321 16.72 -29.53 30.00
C GLU A 321 15.55 -28.57 29.67
N ASN A 322 15.00 -27.89 30.67
CA ASN A 322 13.90 -26.93 30.46
C ASN A 322 14.36 -25.76 29.56
N PHE A 323 13.75 -25.65 28.38
CA PHE A 323 14.10 -24.65 27.37
C PHE A 323 12.90 -24.05 26.70
N PHE A 324 11.91 -24.86 26.30
CA PHE A 324 10.78 -24.41 25.53
C PHE A 324 9.76 -23.61 26.35
N THR A 325 9.10 -22.68 25.70
CA THR A 325 7.93 -21.93 26.18
C THR A 325 6.87 -21.87 25.08
N SER A 326 5.64 -21.47 25.41
CA SER A 326 4.58 -21.28 24.41
C SER A 326 4.95 -20.24 23.34
N ALA A 327 5.82 -19.29 23.67
CA ALA A 327 6.31 -18.27 22.73
C ALA A 327 7.28 -18.81 21.65
N HIS A 328 7.63 -20.09 21.67
CA HIS A 328 8.35 -20.72 20.56
C HIS A 328 7.44 -21.26 19.45
N VAL A 329 6.11 -21.21 19.60
CA VAL A 329 5.21 -21.64 18.53
C VAL A 329 5.45 -20.76 17.31
N GLY A 330 5.62 -21.38 16.13
CA GLY A 330 6.03 -20.72 14.89
C GLY A 330 7.54 -20.58 14.68
N ALA A 331 8.35 -20.68 15.73
CA ALA A 331 9.81 -20.61 15.63
C ALA A 331 10.35 -21.78 14.80
N ILE A 332 11.46 -21.52 14.09
CA ILE A 332 12.22 -22.57 13.40
C ILE A 332 13.46 -22.95 14.20
N PHE A 333 13.84 -24.21 14.10
CA PHE A 333 15.07 -24.73 14.68
C PHE A 333 15.86 -25.48 13.63
N ARG A 334 17.16 -25.27 13.61
CA ARG A 334 18.12 -25.98 12.77
C ARG A 334 19.01 -26.86 13.65
N LEU A 335 19.10 -28.14 13.32
CA LEU A 335 19.99 -29.09 14.01
C LEU A 335 20.96 -29.69 12.99
N PHE A 336 22.21 -29.64 13.33
CA PHE A 336 23.30 -30.25 12.56
C PHE A 336 23.71 -31.55 13.13
N HIS A 337 23.84 -32.57 12.27
CA HIS A 337 24.43 -33.89 12.61
C HIS A 337 25.45 -34.28 11.55
N THR A 338 26.48 -35.03 11.96
CA THR A 338 27.42 -35.64 11.03
C THR A 338 26.96 -37.06 10.68
N GLY A 339 26.91 -37.34 9.37
CA GLY A 339 26.53 -38.65 8.88
C GLY A 339 25.02 -38.93 8.89
N GLN A 340 24.63 -40.05 8.31
CA GLN A 340 23.24 -40.52 8.22
C GLN A 340 23.18 -42.02 8.36
N ASN A 341 22.16 -42.49 9.08
CA ASN A 341 21.92 -43.93 9.25
C ASN A 341 20.42 -44.21 9.00
N GLY A 342 20.13 -45.37 8.42
CA GLY A 342 18.76 -45.82 8.20
C GLY A 342 18.64 -47.31 8.03
N VAL A 343 17.50 -47.86 8.47
CA VAL A 343 17.14 -49.27 8.23
C VAL A 343 15.81 -49.28 7.48
N PHE A 344 15.83 -49.79 6.27
CA PHE A 344 14.67 -49.83 5.38
C PHE A 344 14.22 -51.27 5.13
N ARG A 345 12.92 -51.50 5.04
CA ARG A 345 12.34 -52.81 4.81
C ARG A 345 11.53 -52.79 3.49
N PHE A 346 11.87 -53.69 2.57
CA PHE A 346 11.23 -53.81 1.27
C PHE A 346 10.54 -55.19 1.20
N GLY A 347 9.23 -55.18 1.34
CA GLY A 347 8.39 -56.40 1.29
C GLY A 347 7.36 -56.39 0.20
N SER A 348 7.41 -55.43 -0.75
CA SER A 348 6.49 -55.31 -1.88
C SER A 348 7.16 -54.52 -3.01
N ALA A 349 6.55 -54.55 -4.19
CA ALA A 349 6.83 -53.57 -5.23
C ALA A 349 6.27 -52.18 -4.86
N ASP A 350 6.66 -51.17 -5.63
CA ASP A 350 6.33 -49.78 -5.39
C ASP A 350 6.76 -49.28 -4.00
N ALA A 351 7.91 -49.74 -3.57
CA ALA A 351 8.49 -49.43 -2.24
C ALA A 351 9.75 -48.57 -2.42
N TYR A 352 9.83 -47.52 -1.62
CA TYR A 352 10.93 -46.56 -1.68
C TYR A 352 11.45 -46.29 -0.26
N SER A 353 12.76 -46.12 -0.12
CA SER A 353 13.30 -45.51 1.11
C SER A 353 13.12 -43.99 1.05
N PRO A 354 13.17 -43.31 2.22
CA PRO A 354 13.51 -41.90 2.23
C PRO A 354 14.80 -41.62 1.47
N ALA A 355 14.89 -40.48 0.80
CA ALA A 355 16.14 -40.07 0.20
C ALA A 355 17.15 -39.63 1.27
N TRP A 356 18.42 -39.87 1.06
CA TRP A 356 19.50 -39.32 1.87
C TRP A 356 20.38 -38.41 1.02
N GLU A 357 20.85 -37.34 1.65
CA GLU A 357 21.67 -36.33 1.05
C GLU A 357 23.15 -36.68 1.18
N VAL A 358 23.88 -36.54 0.09
CA VAL A 358 25.35 -36.62 0.05
C VAL A 358 25.87 -35.28 -0.42
N ASN A 359 26.58 -34.58 0.43
CA ASN A 359 27.10 -33.24 0.18
C ASN A 359 28.53 -33.07 0.70
N GLY A 360 29.10 -31.89 0.54
CA GLY A 360 30.38 -31.49 1.07
C GLY A 360 31.56 -31.71 0.11
N ILE A 361 32.72 -31.31 0.57
CA ILE A 361 34.00 -31.37 -0.14
C ILE A 361 34.79 -32.56 0.45
N GLY A 362 35.39 -33.36 -0.39
CA GLY A 362 36.24 -34.47 0.11
C GLY A 362 36.44 -35.56 -0.95
N ALA A 363 37.27 -36.51 -0.62
CA ALA A 363 37.49 -37.64 -1.50
C ALA A 363 36.26 -38.54 -1.62
N ALA A 364 36.10 -39.26 -2.72
CA ALA A 364 34.97 -40.16 -2.96
C ALA A 364 34.70 -41.13 -1.79
N THR A 365 35.74 -41.53 -1.04
CA THR A 365 35.62 -42.39 0.13
C THR A 365 35.01 -41.67 1.34
N GLU A 366 35.14 -40.38 1.43
CA GLU A 366 34.50 -39.55 2.48
C GLU A 366 33.05 -39.31 2.18
N ARG A 367 32.67 -39.38 0.91
CA ARG A 367 31.30 -39.27 0.40
C ARG A 367 30.67 -40.65 0.17
N ARG A 368 31.21 -41.69 0.81
CA ARG A 368 30.75 -43.06 0.66
C ARG A 368 29.50 -43.36 1.48
N SER A 369 28.49 -43.89 0.82
CA SER A 369 27.33 -44.52 1.45
C SER A 369 27.50 -46.05 1.42
N THR A 370 27.45 -46.69 2.58
CA THR A 370 27.49 -48.14 2.68
C THR A 370 26.08 -48.68 2.93
N ILE A 371 25.64 -49.60 2.09
CA ILE A 371 24.35 -50.28 2.16
C ILE A 371 24.59 -51.76 2.45
N VAL A 372 24.10 -52.26 3.57
CA VAL A 372 24.13 -53.70 3.90
C VAL A 372 22.72 -54.28 3.74
N THR A 373 22.57 -55.20 2.80
CA THR A 373 21.28 -55.89 2.59
C THR A 373 21.27 -57.26 3.24
N THR A 374 20.22 -57.57 3.99
CA THR A 374 20.01 -58.80 4.74
C THR A 374 18.55 -59.27 4.61
N GLY A 375 18.25 -60.49 5.09
CA GLY A 375 16.90 -61.06 5.05
C GLY A 375 16.78 -62.21 4.03
N THR A 376 15.57 -62.70 3.88
CA THR A 376 15.21 -63.72 2.85
C THR A 376 14.30 -63.07 1.85
N TRP A 377 14.78 -62.82 0.65
CA TRP A 377 14.10 -62.10 -0.37
C TRP A 377 14.57 -62.42 -1.77
N THR A 378 13.72 -62.16 -2.75
CA THR A 378 14.01 -62.17 -4.19
C THR A 378 13.41 -60.92 -4.82
N ALA A 379 14.25 -59.97 -5.12
CA ALA A 379 13.86 -58.68 -5.69
C ALA A 379 15.07 -58.00 -6.37
N ASN A 380 14.80 -56.95 -7.13
CA ASN A 380 15.81 -56.00 -7.66
C ASN A 380 15.69 -54.69 -6.88
N ILE A 381 16.52 -54.49 -5.89
CA ILE A 381 16.57 -53.18 -5.16
C ILE A 381 17.43 -52.26 -5.96
N ARG A 382 16.85 -51.21 -6.50
CA ARG A 382 17.52 -50.17 -7.30
C ARG A 382 18.07 -49.09 -6.39
N VAL A 383 19.32 -48.76 -6.52
CA VAL A 383 19.90 -47.53 -5.98
C VAL A 383 19.67 -46.46 -7.01
N GLN A 384 18.98 -45.42 -6.61
CA GLN A 384 18.63 -44.30 -7.47
C GLN A 384 19.29 -43.02 -6.98
N ARG A 385 19.73 -42.17 -7.92
CA ARG A 385 20.38 -40.88 -7.66
C ARG A 385 19.60 -39.75 -8.33
N SER A 386 19.52 -38.61 -7.67
CA SER A 386 18.95 -37.34 -8.21
C SER A 386 19.88 -36.18 -7.91
N PHE A 387 19.92 -35.22 -8.85
CA PHE A 387 20.49 -33.89 -8.69
C PHE A 387 19.39 -32.81 -8.53
N ASP A 388 18.14 -33.14 -8.79
CA ASP A 388 17.02 -32.21 -8.85
C ASP A 388 16.35 -32.00 -7.48
N GLY A 389 16.57 -32.96 -6.54
CA GLY A 389 16.00 -32.86 -5.20
C GLY A 389 15.73 -34.21 -4.55
N PRO A 390 15.25 -34.22 -3.28
CA PRO A 390 14.97 -35.43 -2.53
C PRO A 390 13.74 -36.20 -3.04
N ASP A 391 12.88 -35.59 -3.84
CA ASP A 391 11.59 -36.17 -4.22
C ASP A 391 11.45 -36.39 -5.74
N GLU A 392 12.31 -35.85 -6.58
CA GLU A 392 12.21 -35.92 -8.04
C GLU A 392 13.55 -36.21 -8.74
N GLY A 393 13.53 -36.40 -10.06
CA GLY A 393 14.73 -36.57 -10.88
C GLY A 393 15.49 -37.86 -10.70
N PHE A 394 14.96 -38.85 -9.99
CA PHE A 394 15.69 -40.07 -9.63
C PHE A 394 15.95 -40.98 -10.85
N ARG A 395 17.22 -41.38 -11.02
CA ARG A 395 17.69 -42.32 -12.03
C ARG A 395 18.44 -43.48 -11.37
N THR A 396 18.19 -44.69 -11.81
CA THR A 396 18.87 -45.88 -11.30
C THR A 396 20.34 -45.86 -11.69
N VAL A 397 21.22 -45.96 -10.69
CA VAL A 397 22.68 -45.99 -10.85
C VAL A 397 23.23 -47.38 -10.58
N GLN A 398 22.57 -48.18 -9.71
CA GLN A 398 22.99 -49.55 -9.37
C GLN A 398 21.77 -50.41 -9.01
N THR A 399 21.91 -51.74 -9.12
CA THR A 399 20.87 -52.68 -8.69
C THR A 399 21.50 -53.72 -7.77
N ILE A 400 20.84 -54.00 -6.63
CA ILE A 400 21.23 -55.00 -5.65
C ILE A 400 20.22 -56.17 -5.77
N THR A 401 20.72 -57.39 -6.02
CA THR A 401 19.90 -58.59 -6.21
C THR A 401 20.06 -59.68 -5.20
N THR A 402 21.06 -59.52 -4.27
CA THR A 402 21.39 -60.52 -3.24
C THR A 402 21.81 -59.78 -1.96
N ASN A 403 21.83 -60.52 -0.84
CA ASN A 403 22.42 -60.00 0.39
C ASN A 403 23.88 -59.70 0.18
N THR A 404 24.26 -58.44 0.39
CA THR A 404 25.63 -57.93 0.15
C THR A 404 25.88 -56.67 0.92
N THR A 405 27.16 -56.29 1.00
CA THR A 405 27.58 -54.93 1.37
C THR A 405 27.93 -54.17 0.11
N THR A 406 27.22 -53.16 -0.19
CA THR A 406 27.38 -52.30 -1.36
C THR A 406 27.87 -50.93 -0.93
N ASN A 407 28.98 -50.48 -1.49
CA ASN A 407 29.46 -49.11 -1.32
C ASN A 407 29.11 -48.28 -2.52
N ILE A 408 28.59 -47.09 -2.30
CA ILE A 408 28.32 -46.06 -3.29
C ILE A 408 29.30 -44.93 -2.97
N ASP A 409 30.29 -44.79 -3.84
CA ASP A 409 31.33 -43.75 -3.75
C ASP A 409 30.93 -42.64 -4.72
N ASP A 410 30.55 -41.50 -4.19
CA ASP A 410 30.23 -40.35 -5.00
C ASP A 410 31.49 -39.50 -5.22
N ALA A 411 31.85 -39.30 -6.48
CA ALA A 411 33.07 -38.59 -6.85
C ALA A 411 32.79 -37.09 -7.14
N ASP A 412 31.52 -36.70 -7.19
CA ASP A 412 31.10 -35.32 -7.50
C ASP A 412 31.32 -34.46 -6.26
N ASP A 413 32.44 -33.75 -6.23
CA ASP A 413 32.84 -32.86 -5.15
C ASP A 413 32.09 -31.53 -5.21
N ASN A 414 31.74 -30.98 -4.04
CA ASN A 414 31.01 -29.73 -3.88
C ASN A 414 29.66 -29.70 -4.61
N VAL A 415 28.99 -30.83 -4.75
CA VAL A 415 27.63 -30.96 -5.33
C VAL A 415 26.77 -31.70 -4.31
N THR A 416 25.54 -31.19 -4.08
CA THR A 416 24.53 -31.90 -3.32
C THR A 416 23.82 -32.91 -4.19
N VAL A 417 23.81 -34.20 -3.76
CA VAL A 417 23.20 -35.30 -4.50
C VAL A 417 22.29 -36.08 -3.55
N TRP A 418 21.13 -36.48 -4.02
CA TRP A 418 20.21 -37.33 -3.24
C TRP A 418 20.23 -38.75 -3.77
N TYR A 419 20.28 -39.72 -2.83
CA TYR A 419 20.16 -41.14 -3.12
C TYR A 419 18.93 -41.72 -2.45
N ARG A 420 18.35 -42.77 -3.05
CA ARG A 420 17.33 -43.60 -2.41
C ARG A 420 17.42 -45.04 -2.86
N LEU A 421 16.84 -45.93 -2.08
CA LEU A 421 16.62 -47.33 -2.48
C LEU A 421 15.17 -47.47 -2.96
N ALA A 422 14.94 -48.26 -4.00
CA ALA A 422 13.61 -48.43 -4.55
C ALA A 422 13.39 -49.82 -5.13
N ILE A 423 12.17 -50.32 -5.05
CA ILE A 423 11.62 -51.39 -5.87
C ILE A 423 10.46 -50.77 -6.69
N PRO A 424 10.74 -50.05 -7.79
CA PRO A 424 9.78 -49.14 -8.39
C PRO A 424 8.66 -49.82 -9.21
N VAL A 425 8.87 -51.05 -9.61
CA VAL A 425 7.89 -51.78 -10.46
C VAL A 425 7.65 -53.21 -9.99
N THR A 426 6.45 -53.75 -10.26
CA THR A 426 6.07 -55.11 -9.86
C THR A 426 7.03 -56.15 -10.37
N ALA A 427 7.61 -55.98 -11.55
CA ALA A 427 8.61 -56.90 -12.13
C ALA A 427 9.91 -56.97 -11.33
N ASP A 428 10.21 -56.00 -10.50
CA ASP A 428 11.40 -55.95 -9.64
C ASP A 428 11.22 -56.70 -8.29
N TYR A 429 10.01 -57.17 -7.96
CA TYR A 429 9.74 -57.88 -6.71
C TYR A 429 9.12 -59.24 -6.98
N THR A 430 9.71 -60.26 -6.38
CA THR A 430 9.16 -61.63 -6.46
C THR A 430 8.67 -62.12 -5.11
N SER A 431 9.44 -62.06 -4.04
CA SER A 431 9.03 -62.57 -2.73
C SER A 431 9.93 -62.12 -1.59
N GLY A 432 9.44 -62.26 -0.34
CA GLY A 432 10.20 -62.07 0.90
C GLY A 432 10.32 -60.64 1.35
N THR A 433 11.21 -60.41 2.32
CA THR A 433 11.45 -59.03 2.82
C THR A 433 12.96 -58.79 2.87
N ALA A 434 13.45 -57.81 2.13
CA ALA A 434 14.79 -57.29 2.22
C ALA A 434 14.90 -56.24 3.33
N ILE A 435 15.95 -56.33 4.13
CA ILE A 435 16.33 -55.30 5.10
C ILE A 435 17.62 -54.65 4.60
N ALA A 436 17.54 -53.38 4.27
CA ALA A 436 18.70 -52.60 3.85
C ALA A 436 19.09 -51.61 4.96
N THR A 437 20.31 -51.74 5.48
CA THR A 437 20.89 -50.82 6.46
C THR A 437 21.84 -49.87 5.74
N LEU A 438 21.50 -48.57 5.76
CA LEU A 438 22.34 -47.50 5.23
C LEU A 438 23.23 -46.96 6.35
N THR A 439 24.50 -46.72 6.04
CA THR A 439 25.43 -45.95 6.84
C THR A 439 26.17 -44.98 5.92
N TYR A 440 26.08 -43.71 6.22
CA TYR A 440 26.82 -42.63 5.56
C TYR A 440 27.50 -41.83 6.68
N THR A 441 28.83 -41.82 6.74
CA THR A 441 29.61 -41.23 7.84
C THR A 441 30.25 -39.90 7.47
N GLY A 442 30.35 -39.61 6.18
CA GLY A 442 30.87 -38.34 5.68
C GLY A 442 29.84 -37.22 5.63
N GLY A 443 30.33 -36.00 5.50
CA GLY A 443 29.52 -34.80 5.38
C GLY A 443 28.78 -34.41 6.65
N GLY A 444 28.17 -33.24 6.60
CA GLY A 444 27.27 -32.74 7.61
C GLY A 444 25.86 -32.55 7.03
N VAL A 445 24.85 -32.91 7.79
CA VAL A 445 23.47 -32.71 7.37
C VAL A 445 22.74 -31.78 8.32
N THR A 446 22.22 -30.72 7.78
CA THR A 446 21.41 -29.74 8.47
C THR A 446 19.93 -30.04 8.27
N GLY A 447 19.24 -30.42 9.35
CA GLY A 447 17.78 -30.55 9.35
C GLY A 447 17.13 -29.31 9.95
N ILE A 448 15.93 -28.96 9.45
CA ILE A 448 15.19 -27.78 9.87
C ILE A 448 13.76 -28.18 10.23
N CYS A 449 13.24 -27.63 11.32
CA CYS A 449 11.84 -27.82 11.70
C CYS A 449 11.19 -26.52 12.20
N ARG A 450 9.86 -26.47 12.12
CA ARG A 450 9.03 -25.40 12.66
C ARG A 450 8.17 -25.91 13.80
N VAL A 451 8.13 -25.17 14.90
CA VAL A 451 7.32 -25.50 16.06
C VAL A 451 5.83 -25.25 15.76
N LEU A 452 5.02 -26.31 15.88
CA LEU A 452 3.58 -26.25 15.70
C LEU A 452 2.84 -26.04 17.01
N ALA A 453 3.29 -26.71 18.08
CA ALA A 453 2.65 -26.66 19.38
C ALA A 453 3.62 -26.81 20.52
N TYR A 454 3.36 -26.13 21.62
CA TYR A 454 4.07 -26.26 22.89
C TYR A 454 3.45 -27.40 23.72
N ASN A 455 4.24 -28.40 24.09
CA ASN A 455 3.78 -29.54 24.91
C ASN A 455 4.25 -29.41 26.36
N SER A 456 5.51 -29.05 26.56
CA SER A 456 6.14 -28.88 27.88
C SER A 456 7.43 -28.07 27.77
N ALA A 457 8.03 -27.70 28.90
CA ALA A 457 9.32 -27.00 28.91
C ALA A 457 10.45 -27.78 28.23
N THR A 458 10.30 -29.08 28.03
CA THR A 458 11.31 -29.95 27.38
C THR A 458 10.88 -30.51 26.03
N THR A 459 9.63 -30.35 25.64
CA THR A 459 9.10 -30.93 24.39
C THR A 459 8.17 -29.99 23.65
N VAL A 460 8.32 -29.96 22.33
CA VAL A 460 7.40 -29.26 21.39
C VAL A 460 7.08 -30.17 20.20
N THR A 461 5.90 -30.03 19.64
CA THR A 461 5.55 -30.66 18.36
C THR A 461 6.05 -29.81 17.23
N VAL A 462 6.75 -30.41 16.27
CA VAL A 462 7.33 -29.69 15.12
C VAL A 462 6.95 -30.34 13.79
N ASN A 463 6.89 -29.53 12.75
CA ASN A 463 6.92 -29.98 11.37
C ASN A 463 8.35 -29.89 10.83
N VAL A 464 8.84 -30.94 10.20
CA VAL A 464 10.15 -30.98 9.56
C VAL A 464 10.05 -30.33 8.17
N LEU A 465 10.78 -29.24 7.97
CA LEU A 465 10.90 -28.50 6.70
C LEU A 465 12.03 -29.06 5.84
N LYS A 466 13.19 -29.33 6.44
CA LYS A 466 14.33 -30.01 5.84
C LYS A 466 14.67 -31.23 6.68
N ARG A 467 14.79 -32.39 6.08
CA ARG A 467 14.96 -33.69 6.78
C ARG A 467 16.18 -33.71 7.69
N PHE A 468 16.01 -34.31 8.86
CA PHE A 468 17.11 -34.60 9.76
C PHE A 468 17.80 -35.90 9.38
N SER A 469 19.09 -35.98 9.61
CA SER A 469 19.85 -37.19 9.35
C SER A 469 19.77 -38.22 10.49
N LEU A 470 19.71 -37.74 11.75
CA LEU A 470 19.72 -38.57 12.95
C LEU A 470 18.67 -38.09 13.97
N THR A 471 18.30 -38.98 14.89
CA THR A 471 17.38 -38.70 16.01
C THR A 471 18.11 -38.57 17.35
N GLU A 472 19.41 -38.46 17.32
CA GLU A 472 20.26 -38.33 18.51
C GLU A 472 20.34 -36.89 19.02
N TYR A 473 20.75 -36.72 20.28
CA TYR A 473 20.99 -35.40 20.82
C TYR A 473 22.20 -34.72 20.18
N THR A 474 22.01 -33.52 19.68
CA THR A 474 23.09 -32.64 19.23
C THR A 474 23.15 -31.36 20.07
N ASP A 475 24.33 -30.85 20.26
CA ASP A 475 24.59 -29.51 20.81
C ASP A 475 24.93 -28.50 19.74
N ASN A 476 24.96 -28.92 18.47
CA ASN A 476 25.09 -28.05 17.31
C ASN A 476 23.68 -27.75 16.71
N TRP A 477 23.08 -26.68 17.19
CA TRP A 477 21.75 -26.22 16.75
C TRP A 477 21.62 -24.71 16.85
N ASN A 478 20.73 -24.15 16.04
CA ASN A 478 20.40 -22.74 16.03
C ASN A 478 18.88 -22.53 16.13
N GLU A 479 18.49 -21.49 16.86
CA GLU A 479 17.11 -21.00 16.93
C GLU A 479 16.89 -19.95 15.85
N GLY A 480 15.72 -19.92 15.25
CA GLY A 480 15.32 -18.86 14.31
C GLY A 480 15.27 -17.49 14.98
N GLN A 481 15.54 -16.45 14.18
CA GLN A 481 15.55 -15.08 14.66
C GLN A 481 14.13 -14.56 15.01
N TRP A 482 13.07 -15.14 14.44
CA TRP A 482 11.71 -14.64 14.56
C TRP A 482 10.81 -15.63 15.33
N SER A 483 10.23 -15.14 16.39
CA SER A 483 9.22 -15.84 17.21
C SER A 483 8.60 -14.84 18.20
N ASP A 484 7.48 -15.22 18.83
CA ASP A 484 6.88 -14.42 19.91
C ASP A 484 7.83 -14.23 21.10
N LYS A 485 8.83 -15.09 21.24
CA LYS A 485 9.88 -14.97 22.26
C LYS A 485 10.96 -13.93 21.87
N ARG A 486 11.30 -13.84 20.60
CA ARG A 486 12.42 -13.02 20.09
C ARG A 486 11.96 -11.72 19.42
N GLY A 487 10.70 -11.64 19.09
CA GLY A 487 10.09 -10.57 18.29
C GLY A 487 10.01 -10.94 16.81
N HIS A 488 9.32 -10.09 16.08
CA HIS A 488 9.12 -10.20 14.64
C HIS A 488 9.57 -8.91 13.95
N PRO A 489 9.78 -8.93 12.63
CA PRO A 489 10.13 -7.74 11.86
C PRO A 489 9.12 -6.60 12.01
N THR A 490 9.62 -5.36 12.01
CA THR A 490 8.83 -4.13 12.13
C THR A 490 8.68 -3.39 10.81
N SER A 491 9.55 -3.67 9.83
CA SER A 491 9.50 -3.06 8.50
C SER A 491 9.93 -4.05 7.43
N ALA A 492 9.52 -3.80 6.20
CA ALA A 492 9.87 -4.58 5.01
C ALA A 492 10.26 -3.66 3.86
N ALA A 493 11.14 -4.12 2.98
CA ALA A 493 11.46 -3.47 1.72
C ALA A 493 11.97 -4.49 0.69
N LEU A 494 11.77 -4.20 -0.58
CA LEU A 494 12.31 -4.95 -1.71
C LEU A 494 13.48 -4.15 -2.31
N PHE A 495 14.64 -4.76 -2.36
CA PHE A 495 15.84 -4.11 -2.88
C PHE A 495 16.83 -5.10 -3.47
N GLU A 496 17.31 -4.83 -4.70
CA GLU A 496 18.29 -5.66 -5.41
C GLU A 496 17.92 -7.15 -5.47
N GLY A 497 16.67 -7.44 -5.88
CA GLY A 497 16.17 -8.82 -6.02
C GLY A 497 16.00 -9.58 -4.72
N ARG A 498 16.01 -8.90 -3.57
CA ARG A 498 15.86 -9.50 -2.24
C ARG A 498 14.67 -8.89 -1.50
N LEU A 499 14.02 -9.71 -0.70
CA LEU A 499 13.11 -9.23 0.33
C LEU A 499 13.90 -8.97 1.61
N TRP A 500 13.84 -7.74 2.07
CA TRP A 500 14.45 -7.30 3.31
C TRP A 500 13.41 -7.16 4.41
N TRP A 501 13.71 -7.76 5.55
CA TRP A 501 12.98 -7.54 6.79
C TRP A 501 13.89 -6.83 7.79
N PHE A 502 13.30 -5.93 8.55
CA PHE A 502 14.00 -5.20 9.60
C PHE A 502 13.34 -5.46 10.94
N GLY A 503 14.11 -5.81 11.94
CA GLY A 503 13.60 -6.10 13.28
C GLY A 503 14.67 -5.86 14.35
N GLY A 504 14.29 -5.15 15.40
CA GLY A 504 15.26 -4.68 16.39
C GLY A 504 16.34 -3.84 15.71
N SER A 505 17.62 -4.18 15.97
CA SER A 505 18.77 -3.52 15.35
C SER A 505 19.39 -4.33 14.20
N GLN A 506 18.62 -5.19 13.53
CA GLN A 506 19.11 -6.09 12.49
C GLN A 506 18.32 -5.92 11.17
N ALA A 507 19.02 -6.17 10.07
CA ALA A 507 18.47 -6.28 8.73
C ALA A 507 18.69 -7.69 8.21
N PHE A 508 17.68 -8.27 7.57
CA PHE A 508 17.64 -9.62 7.04
C PHE A 508 17.25 -9.56 5.57
N GLY A 509 18.21 -9.70 4.66
CA GLY A 509 17.97 -9.81 3.22
C GLY A 509 17.90 -11.28 2.83
N SER A 510 16.89 -11.67 2.08
CA SER A 510 16.72 -13.03 1.57
C SER A 510 17.84 -13.45 0.61
N VAL A 511 17.89 -14.70 0.23
CA VAL A 511 18.59 -15.16 -0.98
C VAL A 511 18.04 -14.37 -2.17
N SER A 512 18.91 -14.05 -3.17
CA SER A 512 18.46 -13.35 -4.38
C SER A 512 17.37 -14.12 -5.09
N ASP A 513 16.29 -13.42 -5.46
CA ASP A 513 15.11 -13.94 -6.17
C ASP A 513 14.32 -15.04 -5.44
N ASP A 514 14.69 -15.37 -4.19
CA ASP A 514 13.96 -16.31 -3.33
C ASP A 514 13.57 -15.62 -2.01
N TYR A 515 12.39 -15.05 -1.99
CA TYR A 515 11.89 -14.20 -0.90
C TYR A 515 11.52 -14.97 0.39
N ALA A 516 11.53 -16.30 0.38
CA ALA A 516 11.23 -17.12 1.54
C ALA A 516 12.47 -17.80 2.13
N ASN A 517 13.64 -17.60 1.57
CA ASN A 517 14.85 -18.32 1.87
C ASN A 517 15.95 -17.42 2.46
N TYR A 518 16.49 -17.82 3.63
CA TYR A 518 17.60 -17.16 4.32
C TYR A 518 18.69 -18.18 4.67
N ASP A 519 18.92 -19.13 3.76
CA ASP A 519 19.92 -20.19 3.95
C ASP A 519 21.33 -19.61 3.95
N ASP A 520 21.92 -19.52 5.14
CA ASP A 520 23.29 -19.05 5.35
C ASP A 520 24.37 -20.07 4.92
N GLU A 521 23.95 -21.27 4.50
CA GLU A 521 24.80 -22.25 3.81
C GLU A 521 24.94 -21.94 2.31
N THR A 522 24.09 -21.07 1.75
CA THR A 522 24.23 -20.57 0.38
C THR A 522 25.43 -19.65 0.28
N GLU A 523 26.37 -19.96 -0.63
CA GLU A 523 27.60 -19.20 -0.84
C GLU A 523 27.50 -18.24 -2.05
N GLY A 524 28.39 -17.25 -2.09
CA GLY A 524 28.52 -16.31 -3.19
C GLY A 524 27.65 -15.07 -3.06
N GLU A 525 27.42 -14.39 -4.20
CA GLU A 525 26.72 -13.10 -4.22
C GLU A 525 25.22 -13.21 -3.96
N SER A 526 24.63 -14.36 -4.25
CA SER A 526 23.22 -14.65 -3.99
C SER A 526 22.91 -14.98 -2.53
N ALA A 527 23.93 -15.25 -1.69
CA ALA A 527 23.77 -15.60 -0.28
C ALA A 527 22.92 -14.59 0.49
N PRO A 528 22.14 -15.02 1.50
CA PRO A 528 21.36 -14.10 2.31
C PRO A 528 22.26 -13.16 3.11
N ILE A 529 21.72 -12.00 3.46
CA ILE A 529 22.46 -10.97 4.16
C ILE A 529 21.84 -10.74 5.54
N VAL A 530 22.56 -11.06 6.61
CA VAL A 530 22.16 -10.71 7.98
C VAL A 530 23.17 -9.72 8.54
N LYS A 531 22.67 -8.51 8.90
CA LYS A 531 23.55 -7.43 9.34
C LYS A 531 22.99 -6.71 10.56
N THR A 532 23.83 -6.50 11.56
CA THR A 532 23.51 -5.56 12.64
C THR A 532 23.71 -4.13 12.15
N ILE A 533 22.66 -3.33 12.24
CA ILE A 533 22.61 -1.96 11.71
C ILE A 533 22.68 -0.89 12.79
N GLY A 534 22.38 -1.22 14.05
CA GLY A 534 22.29 -0.27 15.14
C GLY A 534 23.12 -0.66 16.36
N ARG A 535 23.17 0.26 17.34
CA ARG A 535 23.93 0.13 18.58
C ARG A 535 23.06 -0.16 19.81
N GLY A 536 21.76 -0.42 19.62
CA GLY A 536 20.86 -0.70 20.73
C GLY A 536 19.38 -0.53 20.41
N PRO A 537 18.49 -0.59 21.41
CA PRO A 537 17.02 -0.57 21.22
C PRO A 537 16.49 0.70 20.56
N VAL A 538 17.24 1.80 20.63
CA VAL A 538 16.88 3.09 20.02
C VAL A 538 17.00 3.06 18.48
N ASP A 539 17.66 2.05 17.95
CA ASP A 539 17.91 1.89 16.53
C ASP A 539 16.94 0.91 15.85
N SER A 540 15.75 0.68 16.40
CA SER A 540 14.69 -0.03 15.70
C SER A 540 14.31 0.71 14.43
N VAL A 541 14.21 -0.02 13.31
CA VAL A 541 13.90 0.55 12.00
C VAL A 541 12.41 0.85 11.92
N TYR A 542 12.06 2.11 11.70
CA TYR A 542 10.69 2.56 11.48
C TYR A 542 10.29 2.53 10.01
N TRP A 543 11.26 2.82 9.11
CA TRP A 543 11.04 2.79 7.68
C TRP A 543 12.32 2.43 6.94
N ALA A 544 12.16 1.87 5.75
CA ALA A 544 13.23 1.55 4.82
C ALA A 544 12.87 2.10 3.44
N LEU A 545 13.82 2.75 2.76
CA LEU A 545 13.66 3.29 1.43
C LEU A 545 14.68 2.67 0.47
N PRO A 546 14.24 1.88 -0.51
CA PRO A 546 15.09 1.35 -1.56
C PRO A 546 15.38 2.45 -2.60
N LEU A 547 16.55 3.07 -2.52
CA LEU A 547 17.07 4.03 -3.48
C LEU A 547 18.33 3.47 -4.13
N GLN A 548 19.27 4.31 -4.55
CA GLN A 548 20.59 3.85 -4.98
C GLN A 548 21.35 3.09 -3.86
N ARG A 549 20.97 3.33 -2.63
CA ARG A 549 21.34 2.61 -1.41
C ARG A 549 20.08 2.37 -0.60
N MET A 550 20.08 1.34 0.20
CA MET A 550 18.99 1.14 1.15
C MET A 550 19.13 2.16 2.29
N LEU A 551 18.20 3.09 2.41
CA LEU A 551 18.14 4.05 3.50
C LEU A 551 17.19 3.57 4.57
N LEU A 552 17.61 3.66 5.83
CA LEU A 552 16.85 3.21 6.99
C LEU A 552 16.69 4.37 7.98
N GLY A 553 15.48 4.55 8.49
CA GLY A 553 15.19 5.51 9.55
C GLY A 553 14.96 4.84 10.88
N THR A 554 15.66 5.33 11.91
CA THR A 554 15.50 4.89 13.30
C THR A 554 15.24 6.09 14.21
N ALA A 555 14.79 5.88 15.44
CA ALA A 555 14.57 6.98 16.38
C ALA A 555 15.85 7.78 16.70
N GLY A 556 17.02 7.17 16.56
CA GLY A 556 18.30 7.77 16.91
C GLY A 556 19.07 8.39 15.72
N GLN A 557 18.88 7.82 14.54
CA GLN A 557 19.73 8.15 13.37
C GLN A 557 19.10 7.64 12.06
N GLU A 558 19.59 8.17 10.94
CA GLU A 558 19.37 7.62 9.61
C GLU A 558 20.63 6.88 9.15
N ILE A 559 20.44 5.73 8.54
CA ILE A 559 21.51 4.78 8.18
C ILE A 559 21.40 4.46 6.69
N ALA A 560 22.53 4.44 5.98
CA ALA A 560 22.61 3.87 4.65
C ALA A 560 23.27 2.48 4.73
N MET A 561 22.60 1.48 4.19
CA MET A 561 23.19 0.19 3.87
C MET A 561 23.78 0.29 2.46
N GLN A 562 25.04 -0.01 2.33
CA GLN A 562 25.79 0.18 1.09
C GLN A 562 26.93 -0.81 0.95
N SER A 563 27.34 -1.06 -0.29
CA SER A 563 28.58 -1.76 -0.62
C SER A 563 29.79 -0.84 -0.53
N SER A 564 30.95 -1.36 -0.87
CA SER A 564 32.19 -0.58 -0.97
C SER A 564 32.19 0.43 -2.12
N SER A 565 31.41 0.17 -3.18
CA SER A 565 31.25 0.99 -4.38
C SER A 565 29.77 1.29 -4.64
N LEU A 566 29.46 2.33 -5.44
CA LEU A 566 28.10 2.65 -5.85
C LEU A 566 27.52 1.65 -6.86
N ASP A 567 28.38 1.01 -7.63
CA ASP A 567 27.99 0.13 -8.74
C ASP A 567 28.02 -1.35 -8.35
N GLU A 568 28.40 -1.67 -7.12
CA GLU A 568 28.39 -3.04 -6.61
C GLU A 568 27.08 -3.34 -5.88
N PRO A 569 26.40 -4.47 -6.19
CA PRO A 569 25.25 -4.92 -5.42
C PRO A 569 25.63 -5.30 -3.99
N LEU A 570 24.65 -5.30 -3.09
CA LEU A 570 24.84 -5.75 -1.72
C LEU A 570 25.06 -7.27 -1.67
N THR A 571 26.14 -7.67 -1.00
CA THR A 571 26.44 -9.08 -0.72
C THR A 571 26.68 -9.29 0.78
N SER A 572 26.69 -10.53 1.23
CA SER A 572 26.98 -10.85 2.64
C SER A 572 28.35 -10.35 3.09
N GLN A 573 29.31 -10.20 2.17
CA GLN A 573 30.68 -9.80 2.45
C GLN A 573 30.93 -8.29 2.36
N ASN A 574 30.27 -7.58 1.43
CA ASN A 574 30.54 -6.16 1.18
C ASN A 574 29.55 -5.19 1.86
N THR A 575 28.44 -5.70 2.40
CA THR A 575 27.40 -4.86 3.01
C THR A 575 27.90 -4.16 4.28
N ALA A 576 27.81 -2.85 4.30
CA ALA A 576 28.14 -2.02 5.45
C ALA A 576 26.97 -1.07 5.78
N ALA A 577 26.64 -0.94 7.05
CA ALA A 577 25.67 0.04 7.56
C ALA A 577 26.42 1.26 8.08
N ARG A 578 26.12 2.45 7.55
CA ARG A 578 26.76 3.70 7.93
C ARG A 578 25.72 4.75 8.31
N THR A 579 25.94 5.43 9.42
CA THR A 579 25.15 6.60 9.80
C THR A 579 25.38 7.72 8.79
N ILE A 580 24.30 8.27 8.25
CA ILE A 580 24.31 9.39 7.31
C ILE A 580 23.76 10.67 7.95
N SER A 581 22.90 10.53 8.95
CA SER A 581 22.32 11.64 9.70
C SER A 581 22.00 11.21 11.14
N THR A 582 21.97 12.17 12.05
CA THR A 582 21.61 11.97 13.46
C THR A 582 20.35 12.73 13.86
N GLN A 583 19.51 13.09 12.89
CA GLN A 583 18.25 13.79 13.16
C GLN A 583 17.27 12.88 13.90
N GLY A 584 17.31 11.58 13.61
CA GLY A 584 16.35 10.60 14.07
C GLY A 584 15.02 10.73 13.35
N SER A 585 14.32 9.64 13.21
CA SER A 585 13.05 9.54 12.49
C SER A 585 11.88 9.33 13.42
N ALA A 586 10.72 9.88 13.07
CA ALA A 586 9.42 9.53 13.67
C ALA A 586 8.92 8.19 13.09
N ASP A 587 8.01 7.55 13.80
CA ASP A 587 7.32 6.33 13.31
C ASP A 587 6.23 6.69 12.29
N VAL A 588 6.63 7.36 11.23
CA VAL A 588 5.83 7.73 10.06
C VAL A 588 6.53 7.17 8.83
N ALA A 589 5.77 6.56 7.94
CA ALA A 589 6.33 6.03 6.71
C ALA A 589 7.00 7.15 5.90
N ALA A 590 8.26 6.94 5.52
CA ALA A 590 8.98 7.84 4.64
C ALA A 590 8.59 7.58 3.18
N VAL A 591 8.78 8.57 2.31
CA VAL A 591 8.42 8.48 0.89
C VAL A 591 9.60 8.79 -0.02
N VAL A 592 9.55 8.27 -1.23
CA VAL A 592 10.59 8.46 -2.24
C VAL A 592 10.13 9.47 -3.28
N VAL A 593 11.02 10.40 -3.63
CA VAL A 593 10.87 11.31 -4.76
C VAL A 593 12.14 11.29 -5.59
N ASP A 594 12.06 10.76 -6.79
CA ASP A 594 13.20 10.53 -7.69
C ASP A 594 14.30 9.70 -6.98
N THR A 595 15.44 10.31 -6.72
CA THR A 595 16.56 9.69 -6.01
C THR A 595 16.67 10.12 -4.54
N ARG A 596 15.59 10.72 -3.98
CA ARG A 596 15.60 11.34 -2.65
C ARG A 596 14.62 10.65 -1.73
N GLY A 597 15.02 10.52 -0.47
CA GLY A 597 14.11 10.08 0.60
C GLY A 597 13.56 11.27 1.39
N ILE A 598 12.28 11.30 1.65
CA ILE A 598 11.62 12.32 2.48
C ILE A 598 11.13 11.65 3.75
N PHE A 599 11.49 12.19 4.90
CA PHE A 599 11.12 11.63 6.19
C PHE A 599 10.76 12.70 7.21
N VAL A 600 10.05 12.27 8.24
CA VAL A 600 9.68 13.11 9.39
C VAL A 600 10.69 12.88 10.51
N GLN A 601 11.25 13.96 11.04
CA GLN A 601 12.18 13.92 12.17
C GLN A 601 11.49 13.33 13.43
N ARG A 602 12.28 12.74 14.31
CA ARG A 602 11.86 12.13 15.59
C ARG A 602 10.86 12.97 16.41
N SER A 603 10.93 14.29 16.35
CA SER A 603 9.98 15.18 17.04
C SER A 603 8.55 15.14 16.45
N GLY A 604 8.39 14.61 15.24
CA GLY A 604 7.15 14.68 14.46
C GLY A 604 6.91 16.05 13.80
N LYS A 605 7.73 17.06 14.08
CA LYS A 605 7.45 18.47 13.78
C LYS A 605 8.34 19.07 12.66
N ARG A 606 9.14 18.25 12.01
CA ARG A 606 10.03 18.70 10.94
C ARG A 606 10.12 17.66 9.84
N VAL A 607 10.20 18.12 8.60
CA VAL A 607 10.35 17.28 7.42
C VAL A 607 11.73 17.51 6.83
N PHE A 608 12.41 16.39 6.59
CA PHE A 608 13.75 16.37 6.01
C PHE A 608 13.78 15.61 4.69
N MET A 609 14.68 16.00 3.84
CA MET A 609 15.05 15.35 2.59
C MET A 609 16.46 14.79 2.70
N LEU A 610 16.62 13.51 2.34
CA LEU A 610 17.92 12.88 2.14
C LEU A 610 18.28 12.95 0.67
N ASP A 611 19.24 13.80 0.33
CA ASP A 611 19.75 13.99 -1.05
C ASP A 611 21.18 13.44 -1.12
N PHE A 612 21.52 12.76 -2.21
CA PHE A 612 22.86 12.20 -2.40
C PHE A 612 23.84 13.27 -2.88
N ASP A 613 24.88 13.53 -2.11
CA ASP A 613 25.97 14.44 -2.47
C ASP A 613 27.14 13.66 -3.10
N LEU A 614 27.31 13.80 -4.40
CA LEU A 614 28.40 13.15 -5.16
C LEU A 614 29.79 13.55 -4.65
N ASN A 615 29.97 14.79 -4.18
CA ASN A 615 31.28 15.26 -3.72
C ASN A 615 31.70 14.62 -2.40
N GLN A 616 30.72 14.32 -1.55
CA GLN A 616 30.96 13.66 -0.26
C GLN A 616 30.75 12.15 -0.32
N GLY A 617 30.16 11.64 -1.39
CA GLY A 617 29.86 10.22 -1.57
C GLY A 617 28.83 9.67 -0.57
N THR A 618 28.01 10.54 0.02
CA THR A 618 27.01 10.17 1.04
C THR A 618 25.75 11.00 0.92
N HIS A 619 24.66 10.54 1.55
CA HIS A 619 23.43 11.33 1.65
C HIS A 619 23.55 12.40 2.73
N GLN A 620 22.92 13.53 2.49
CA GLN A 620 22.80 14.63 3.44
C GLN A 620 21.34 14.90 3.77
N ALA A 621 21.05 15.17 5.04
CA ALA A 621 19.74 15.56 5.50
C ALA A 621 19.56 17.08 5.39
N GLN A 622 18.64 17.52 4.54
CA GLN A 622 18.25 18.92 4.36
C GLN A 622 16.83 19.13 4.91
N GLU A 623 16.67 20.14 5.76
CA GLU A 623 15.35 20.48 6.31
C GLU A 623 14.50 21.23 5.27
N LEU A 624 13.32 20.71 4.96
CA LEU A 624 12.34 21.33 4.06
C LEU A 624 11.39 22.29 4.80
N SER A 625 11.21 22.13 6.10
CA SER A 625 10.32 22.93 6.95
C SER A 625 10.98 24.11 7.65
N LEU A 626 12.23 24.43 7.30
CA LEU A 626 13.07 25.43 8.01
C LEU A 626 12.38 26.81 8.14
N LEU A 627 11.68 27.26 7.11
CA LEU A 627 11.01 28.58 7.10
C LEU A 627 9.61 28.58 7.71
N VAL A 628 9.07 27.40 8.04
CA VAL A 628 7.70 27.22 8.58
C VAL A 628 7.68 26.31 9.80
N PRO A 629 8.54 26.54 10.81
CA PRO A 629 8.62 25.63 11.96
C PRO A 629 7.28 25.48 12.71
N ASP A 630 6.47 26.54 12.71
CA ASP A 630 5.21 26.58 13.45
C ASP A 630 4.09 25.80 12.75
N LEU A 631 4.19 25.59 11.44
CA LEU A 631 3.17 24.91 10.65
C LEU A 631 2.96 23.46 11.09
N LEU A 632 4.04 22.78 11.47
CA LEU A 632 4.04 21.37 11.82
C LEU A 632 3.97 21.11 13.34
N ASP A 633 3.60 22.08 14.15
CA ASP A 633 3.63 21.99 15.63
C ASP A 633 2.71 20.92 16.21
N SER A 634 1.59 20.60 15.54
CA SER A 634 0.69 19.52 15.94
C SER A 634 1.24 18.11 15.61
N GLY A 635 2.37 18.04 14.91
CA GLY A 635 3.04 16.81 14.49
C GLY A 635 2.47 16.20 13.22
N VAL A 636 3.31 15.60 12.41
CA VAL A 636 2.94 14.87 11.19
C VAL A 636 2.61 13.43 11.56
N VAL A 637 1.42 12.96 11.16
CA VAL A 637 0.92 11.60 11.46
C VAL A 637 0.85 10.71 10.23
N SER A 638 0.81 11.30 9.03
CA SER A 638 0.82 10.57 7.76
C SER A 638 1.52 11.42 6.70
N LEU A 639 2.25 10.79 5.80
CA LEU A 639 2.97 11.43 4.71
C LEU A 639 2.68 10.68 3.40
N ALA A 640 2.25 11.40 2.37
CA ALA A 640 2.05 10.87 1.04
C ALA A 640 2.65 11.79 -0.02
N VAL A 641 3.02 11.23 -1.16
CA VAL A 641 3.57 12.01 -2.28
C VAL A 641 2.71 11.84 -3.52
N GLN A 642 2.31 12.96 -4.09
CA GLN A 642 1.70 13.08 -5.41
C GLN A 642 2.78 13.56 -6.38
N ARG A 643 2.91 12.91 -7.55
CA ARG A 643 3.90 13.25 -8.58
C ARG A 643 3.32 14.12 -9.68
N GLN A 644 2.09 13.85 -10.04
CA GLN A 644 1.39 14.50 -11.15
C GLN A 644 0.13 15.22 -10.67
N PRO A 645 -0.16 16.44 -11.17
CA PRO A 645 0.56 17.19 -12.22
C PRO A 645 1.81 17.91 -11.71
N ASP A 646 1.96 18.16 -10.43
CA ASP A 646 3.11 18.75 -9.76
C ASP A 646 3.53 17.87 -8.59
N THR A 647 4.81 17.83 -8.24
CA THR A 647 5.28 17.09 -7.07
C THR A 647 4.80 17.79 -5.79
N ARG A 648 3.96 17.10 -5.03
CA ARG A 648 3.38 17.59 -3.77
C ARG A 648 3.52 16.56 -2.67
N PHE A 649 3.94 17.02 -1.48
CA PHE A 649 3.96 16.21 -0.27
C PHE A 649 2.77 16.59 0.60
N HIS A 650 1.93 15.62 0.92
CA HIS A 650 0.78 15.79 1.79
C HIS A 650 1.16 15.31 3.20
N CYS A 651 1.43 16.26 4.08
CA CYS A 651 1.76 16.00 5.49
C CYS A 651 0.48 16.16 6.32
N VAL A 652 -0.18 15.06 6.67
CA VAL A 652 -1.35 15.09 7.55
C VAL A 652 -0.90 15.41 8.96
N LEU A 653 -1.51 16.40 9.57
CA LEU A 653 -1.16 16.92 10.88
C LEU A 653 -2.04 16.32 12.00
N GLY A 654 -1.52 16.30 13.22
CA GLY A 654 -2.22 15.81 14.40
C GLY A 654 -3.47 16.59 14.79
N ASP A 655 -3.68 17.78 14.23
CA ASP A 655 -4.91 18.59 14.39
C ASP A 655 -5.92 18.40 13.23
N GLY A 656 -5.62 17.55 12.24
CA GLY A 656 -6.51 17.20 11.13
C GLY A 656 -6.39 18.09 9.91
N ARG A 657 -5.54 19.12 9.94
CA ARG A 657 -5.15 19.88 8.74
C ARG A 657 -4.11 19.10 7.93
N VAL A 658 -3.92 19.48 6.69
CA VAL A 658 -2.85 18.92 5.87
C VAL A 658 -1.92 20.04 5.42
N ALA A 659 -0.65 19.95 5.81
CA ALA A 659 0.39 20.81 5.27
C ALA A 659 0.86 20.22 3.92
N VAL A 660 0.71 20.99 2.85
CA VAL A 660 1.07 20.56 1.50
C VAL A 660 2.29 21.32 1.05
N LEU A 661 3.35 20.60 0.68
CA LEU A 661 4.55 21.18 0.08
C LEU A 661 4.55 20.91 -1.42
N THR A 662 4.42 21.95 -2.23
CA THR A 662 4.74 21.86 -3.67
C THR A 662 6.25 22.05 -3.83
N PHE A 663 6.89 21.09 -4.49
CA PHE A 663 8.34 21.01 -4.57
C PHE A 663 8.83 20.83 -6.02
N GLU A 664 9.65 21.76 -6.49
CA GLU A 664 10.38 21.66 -7.75
C GLU A 664 11.78 22.27 -7.59
N LYS A 665 12.81 21.42 -7.65
CA LYS A 665 14.19 21.85 -7.38
C LYS A 665 14.74 22.74 -8.50
N ALA A 666 14.37 22.46 -9.75
CA ALA A 666 14.90 23.22 -10.90
C ALA A 666 14.44 24.67 -10.89
N GLU A 667 13.19 24.92 -10.46
CA GLU A 667 12.58 26.25 -10.37
C GLU A 667 12.68 26.87 -8.95
N GLU A 668 13.40 26.21 -8.06
CA GLU A 668 13.55 26.60 -6.64
C GLU A 668 12.19 26.77 -5.92
N VAL A 669 11.18 26.01 -6.34
CA VAL A 669 9.87 26.03 -5.70
C VAL A 669 9.90 25.13 -4.46
N LEU A 670 9.60 25.70 -3.32
CA LEU A 670 9.44 25.05 -2.03
C LEU A 670 8.29 25.76 -1.32
N CYS A 671 7.06 25.46 -1.77
CA CYS A 671 5.86 26.20 -1.40
C CYS A 671 5.01 25.40 -0.42
N TRP A 672 5.00 25.81 0.84
CA TRP A 672 4.09 25.29 1.84
C TRP A 672 2.76 26.00 1.79
N ALA A 673 1.67 25.22 1.80
CA ALA A 673 0.29 25.69 1.95
C ALA A 673 -0.45 24.76 2.92
N VAL A 674 -1.61 25.21 3.40
CA VAL A 674 -2.48 24.40 4.25
C VAL A 674 -3.71 23.98 3.47
N VAL A 675 -4.12 22.75 3.60
CA VAL A 675 -5.43 22.26 3.19
C VAL A 675 -6.29 22.06 4.44
N GLU A 676 -7.43 22.71 4.43
CA GLU A 676 -8.47 22.60 5.45
C GLU A 676 -9.79 22.20 4.80
N THR A 677 -10.53 21.32 5.45
CA THR A 677 -11.89 20.92 5.09
C THR A 677 -12.75 20.95 6.35
N ASP A 678 -14.06 20.94 6.19
CA ASP A 678 -14.98 20.77 7.31
C ASP A 678 -14.92 19.32 7.82
N GLY A 679 -13.86 19.03 8.57
CA GLY A 679 -13.53 17.70 9.04
C GLY A 679 -12.11 17.61 9.57
N PHE A 680 -11.71 16.41 9.93
CA PHE A 680 -10.39 16.07 10.46
C PHE A 680 -9.76 14.99 9.56
N VAL A 681 -8.75 15.34 8.79
CA VAL A 681 -8.04 14.38 7.93
C VAL A 681 -7.19 13.47 8.80
N GLU A 682 -7.35 12.17 8.64
CA GLU A 682 -6.65 11.13 9.41
C GLU A 682 -5.55 10.44 8.60
N ALA A 683 -5.66 10.39 7.27
CA ALA A 683 -4.65 9.85 6.37
C ALA A 683 -4.75 10.46 4.96
N ALA A 684 -3.63 10.52 4.26
CA ALA A 684 -3.54 10.84 2.83
C ALA A 684 -2.94 9.64 2.10
N ILE A 685 -3.51 9.28 0.96
CA ILE A 685 -3.09 8.14 0.14
C ILE A 685 -3.05 8.60 -1.31
N VAL A 686 -2.06 8.14 -2.06
CA VAL A 686 -1.92 8.43 -3.48
C VAL A 686 -1.81 7.13 -4.27
N LEU A 687 -2.59 7.02 -5.32
CA LEU A 687 -2.45 5.99 -6.35
C LEU A 687 -2.02 6.63 -7.66
N PRO A 688 -1.20 5.97 -8.48
CA PRO A 688 -0.90 6.48 -9.80
C PRO A 688 -2.16 6.51 -10.67
N GLY A 689 -2.24 7.47 -11.56
CA GLY A 689 -3.30 7.60 -12.55
C GLY A 689 -2.73 7.80 -13.95
N THR A 690 -3.56 7.73 -14.98
CA THR A 690 -3.14 7.90 -16.38
C THR A 690 -2.82 9.36 -16.74
N ASP A 691 -3.57 10.29 -16.19
CA ASP A 691 -3.44 11.73 -16.45
C ASP A 691 -2.86 12.49 -15.26
N GLU A 692 -3.40 12.24 -14.09
CA GLU A 692 -2.96 12.80 -12.81
C GLU A 692 -2.95 11.68 -11.77
N ASP A 693 -2.10 11.79 -10.75
CA ASP A 693 -2.15 10.89 -9.60
C ASP A 693 -3.45 11.07 -8.82
N GLN A 694 -4.01 9.97 -8.40
CA GLN A 694 -5.26 9.94 -7.65
C GLN A 694 -4.97 10.12 -6.16
N LEU A 695 -5.34 11.29 -5.63
CA LEU A 695 -5.21 11.61 -4.22
C LEU A 695 -6.49 11.25 -3.47
N TYR A 696 -6.34 10.56 -2.34
CA TYR A 696 -7.42 10.22 -1.43
C TYR A 696 -7.11 10.72 -0.04
N TYR A 697 -8.15 11.26 0.62
CA TYR A 697 -8.09 11.53 2.06
C TYR A 697 -9.09 10.64 2.80
N HIS A 698 -8.66 10.16 3.96
CA HIS A 698 -9.54 9.55 4.95
C HIS A 698 -9.90 10.63 5.97
N VAL A 699 -11.17 11.05 5.95
CA VAL A 699 -11.62 12.23 6.69
C VAL A 699 -12.66 11.84 7.75
N ARG A 700 -12.44 12.27 8.98
CA ARG A 700 -13.40 12.19 10.05
C ARG A 700 -14.25 13.45 10.06
N ARG A 701 -15.55 13.32 9.83
CA ARG A 701 -16.54 14.41 9.81
C ARG A 701 -17.56 14.24 10.94
N VAL A 702 -18.22 15.31 11.34
CA VAL A 702 -19.34 15.28 12.25
C VAL A 702 -20.58 15.62 11.45
N ILE A 703 -21.35 14.63 11.03
CA ILE A 703 -22.55 14.77 10.21
C ILE A 703 -23.78 14.52 11.09
N ASN A 704 -24.67 15.50 11.14
CA ASN A 704 -25.87 15.46 12.01
C ASN A 704 -25.55 15.04 13.46
N GLY A 705 -24.45 15.56 14.00
CA GLY A 705 -23.98 15.27 15.37
C GLY A 705 -23.36 13.88 15.56
N GLN A 706 -23.21 13.09 14.51
CA GLN A 706 -22.58 11.77 14.53
C GLN A 706 -21.18 11.81 13.92
N THR A 707 -20.23 11.15 14.55
CA THR A 707 -18.89 10.98 13.96
C THR A 707 -18.96 9.97 12.83
N LYS A 708 -18.57 10.40 11.64
CA LYS A 708 -18.45 9.61 10.42
C LYS A 708 -17.01 9.63 9.93
N ARG A 709 -16.61 8.59 9.20
CA ARG A 709 -15.30 8.55 8.54
C ARG A 709 -15.47 8.14 7.09
N TYR A 710 -15.04 9.02 6.21
CA TYR A 710 -15.23 8.94 4.78
C TYR A 710 -13.89 8.75 4.06
N LEU A 711 -13.89 7.91 3.04
CA LEU A 711 -12.87 7.91 2.01
C LEU A 711 -13.33 8.88 0.94
N GLU A 712 -12.53 9.90 0.68
CA GLU A 712 -12.82 10.97 -0.27
C GLU A 712 -11.67 11.07 -1.26
N LYS A 713 -12.02 11.18 -2.57
CA LYS A 713 -11.07 11.25 -3.68
C LYS A 713 -11.06 12.65 -4.25
N PHE A 714 -9.92 13.26 -4.37
CA PHE A 714 -9.79 14.57 -4.99
C PHE A 714 -10.17 14.53 -6.47
N SER A 715 -10.90 15.56 -6.90
CA SER A 715 -11.22 15.80 -8.31
C SER A 715 -9.97 16.20 -9.08
N LEU A 716 -9.89 15.83 -10.36
CA LEU A 716 -8.78 16.21 -11.23
C LEU A 716 -8.80 17.73 -11.49
N GLU A 717 -7.64 18.33 -11.70
CA GLU A 717 -7.56 19.78 -11.94
C GLU A 717 -8.40 20.24 -13.15
N ARG A 718 -8.49 19.41 -14.21
CA ARG A 718 -9.31 19.69 -15.40
C ARG A 718 -10.82 19.70 -15.12
N GLU A 719 -11.29 19.12 -14.02
CA GLU A 719 -12.69 19.11 -13.60
C GLU A 719 -13.03 20.33 -12.73
N CYS A 720 -12.03 21.09 -12.32
CA CYS A 720 -12.11 22.22 -11.41
C CYS A 720 -11.82 23.55 -12.09
N HIS A 721 -10.82 23.55 -12.95
CA HIS A 721 -10.33 24.74 -13.66
C HIS A 721 -10.40 24.50 -15.15
N TYR A 722 -11.25 25.26 -15.83
CA TYR A 722 -11.50 25.11 -17.26
C TYR A 722 -11.85 26.45 -17.90
N PRO A 723 -11.48 26.65 -19.17
CA PRO A 723 -11.89 27.82 -19.91
C PRO A 723 -13.38 27.78 -20.22
N GLN A 724 -14.02 28.93 -20.28
CA GLN A 724 -15.37 29.10 -20.88
C GLN A 724 -15.23 29.24 -22.37
N THR A 725 -16.05 28.52 -23.14
CA THR A 725 -16.07 28.66 -24.60
C THR A 725 -17.29 29.42 -25.03
N ILE A 726 -17.10 30.43 -25.90
CA ILE A 726 -18.18 31.16 -26.51
C ILE A 726 -18.17 30.89 -28.02
N TYR A 727 -19.21 30.22 -28.50
CA TYR A 727 -19.47 30.10 -29.93
C TYR A 727 -20.19 31.33 -30.44
N SER A 728 -19.70 31.93 -31.50
CA SER A 728 -20.34 33.02 -32.22
C SER A 728 -20.00 32.88 -33.69
N GLY A 729 -21.02 32.56 -34.51
CA GLY A 729 -20.78 32.29 -35.93
C GLY A 729 -22.04 31.97 -36.72
N THR A 730 -21.87 31.27 -37.83
CA THR A 730 -22.97 30.78 -38.66
C THR A 730 -23.81 29.76 -37.90
N SER A 731 -25.09 29.67 -38.23
CA SER A 731 -26.00 28.71 -37.64
C SER A 731 -25.47 27.30 -37.81
N THR A 732 -25.17 26.60 -36.67
CA THR A 732 -24.63 25.25 -36.68
C THR A 732 -25.29 24.40 -35.60
N SER A 733 -25.42 23.11 -35.89
CA SER A 733 -25.78 22.07 -34.92
C SER A 733 -24.59 21.24 -34.47
N SER A 734 -23.36 21.61 -34.85
CA SER A 734 -22.14 20.97 -34.42
C SER A 734 -21.09 22.01 -34.06
N ILE A 735 -20.57 21.97 -32.85
CA ILE A 735 -19.49 22.86 -32.38
C ILE A 735 -18.28 21.99 -32.13
N THR A 736 -17.14 22.31 -32.78
CA THR A 736 -15.88 21.59 -32.75
C THR A 736 -14.81 22.35 -31.99
N ASP A 737 -13.65 21.73 -31.82
CA ASP A 737 -12.46 22.33 -31.21
C ASP A 737 -12.68 22.80 -29.77
N LEU A 738 -13.52 22.08 -29.03
CA LEU A 738 -13.77 22.37 -27.62
C LEU A 738 -12.57 21.91 -26.76
N PRO A 739 -12.15 22.74 -25.80
CA PRO A 739 -10.97 22.45 -24.96
C PRO A 739 -11.25 21.47 -23.79
N TYR A 740 -12.35 20.76 -23.85
CA TYR A 740 -12.77 19.85 -22.77
C TYR A 740 -12.41 18.39 -23.13
N ALA A 741 -12.08 17.61 -22.12
CA ALA A 741 -11.83 16.19 -22.30
C ALA A 741 -13.08 15.43 -22.76
N ASP A 742 -12.87 14.34 -23.50
CA ASP A 742 -13.97 13.44 -23.89
C ASP A 742 -14.71 12.91 -22.66
N GLY A 743 -16.04 12.87 -22.77
CA GLY A 743 -16.91 12.50 -21.65
C GLY A 743 -17.29 13.65 -20.74
N THR A 744 -16.71 14.84 -20.89
CA THR A 744 -17.10 16.02 -20.11
C THR A 744 -18.53 16.45 -20.48
N ALA A 745 -19.41 16.49 -19.45
CA ALA A 745 -20.74 17.07 -19.60
C ALA A 745 -20.64 18.59 -19.61
N VAL A 746 -21.20 19.21 -20.62
CA VAL A 746 -21.24 20.68 -20.82
C VAL A 746 -22.67 21.18 -20.94
N THR A 747 -22.90 22.37 -20.43
CA THR A 747 -24.19 23.11 -20.55
C THR A 747 -24.03 24.25 -21.52
N LEU A 748 -24.98 24.36 -22.43
CA LEU A 748 -25.07 25.47 -23.37
C LEU A 748 -26.14 26.48 -22.90
N ARG A 749 -25.80 27.78 -23.01
CA ARG A 749 -26.69 28.89 -22.72
C ARG A 749 -26.72 29.86 -23.89
N ASP A 750 -27.87 30.54 -24.06
CA ASP A 750 -27.97 31.64 -25.00
C ASP A 750 -27.36 32.94 -24.46
N ALA A 751 -27.35 33.99 -25.27
CA ALA A 751 -26.83 35.30 -24.90
C ALA A 751 -27.56 35.95 -23.71
N SER A 752 -28.77 35.51 -23.40
CA SER A 752 -29.56 35.96 -22.26
C SER A 752 -29.28 35.13 -20.98
N GLY A 753 -28.42 34.10 -21.07
CA GLY A 753 -28.10 33.19 -19.97
C GLY A 753 -29.12 32.07 -19.77
N VAL A 754 -30.11 31.93 -20.68
CA VAL A 754 -31.10 30.85 -20.62
C VAL A 754 -30.43 29.53 -21.07
N LYS A 755 -30.63 28.45 -20.29
CA LYS A 755 -30.14 27.14 -20.66
C LYS A 755 -30.81 26.66 -21.95
N LEU A 756 -30.00 26.25 -22.92
CA LEU A 756 -30.42 25.60 -24.14
C LEU A 756 -30.53 24.08 -23.95
N GLU A 757 -29.41 23.46 -23.74
CA GLU A 757 -29.30 21.99 -23.52
C GLU A 757 -28.01 21.60 -22.79
N ASN A 758 -27.95 20.35 -22.33
CA ASN A 758 -26.71 19.70 -21.87
C ASN A 758 -26.25 18.75 -22.97
N GLN A 759 -24.93 18.68 -23.17
CA GLN A 759 -24.28 17.79 -24.13
C GLN A 759 -23.03 17.12 -23.50
N THR A 760 -22.58 16.06 -24.13
CA THR A 760 -21.32 15.39 -23.74
C THR A 760 -20.29 15.58 -24.85
N VAL A 761 -19.10 16.01 -24.51
CA VAL A 761 -18.00 16.19 -25.45
C VAL A 761 -17.50 14.85 -25.95
N THR A 762 -17.34 14.70 -27.26
CA THR A 762 -16.76 13.52 -27.89
C THR A 762 -15.85 13.96 -29.05
N GLY A 763 -14.57 13.59 -29.00
CA GLY A 763 -13.58 14.04 -29.98
C GLY A 763 -13.48 15.56 -30.07
N GLY A 764 -13.57 16.28 -28.93
CA GLY A 764 -13.56 17.73 -28.88
C GLY A 764 -14.80 18.39 -29.54
N THR A 765 -15.89 17.63 -29.75
CA THR A 765 -17.09 18.08 -30.48
C THR A 765 -18.36 17.82 -29.68
N ILE A 766 -19.36 18.68 -29.81
CA ILE A 766 -20.73 18.44 -29.34
C ILE A 766 -21.71 18.58 -30.51
N THR A 767 -22.82 17.84 -30.45
CA THR A 767 -23.91 17.88 -31.45
C THR A 767 -25.19 18.35 -30.77
N LEU A 768 -25.80 19.39 -31.34
CA LEU A 768 -26.94 20.08 -30.77
C LEU A 768 -28.25 19.58 -31.38
N ALA A 769 -29.32 19.55 -30.59
CA ALA A 769 -30.66 19.24 -31.06
C ALA A 769 -31.22 20.32 -32.01
N SER A 770 -30.83 21.59 -31.79
CA SER A 770 -31.24 22.73 -32.65
C SER A 770 -30.01 23.57 -32.97
N PRO A 771 -29.91 24.10 -34.22
CA PRO A 771 -28.75 24.90 -34.59
C PRO A 771 -28.77 26.26 -33.87
N VAL A 772 -27.57 26.70 -33.47
CA VAL A 772 -27.34 27.97 -32.78
C VAL A 772 -26.38 28.86 -33.55
N THR A 773 -26.52 30.18 -33.39
CA THR A 773 -25.58 31.19 -33.91
C THR A 773 -24.68 31.74 -32.81
N TRP A 774 -25.08 31.54 -31.58
CA TRP A 774 -24.32 31.94 -30.38
C TRP A 774 -24.64 30.98 -29.27
N ALA A 775 -23.60 30.54 -28.54
CA ALA A 775 -23.76 29.75 -27.35
C ALA A 775 -22.58 29.97 -26.39
N GLU A 776 -22.89 30.09 -25.12
CA GLU A 776 -21.94 29.96 -24.03
C GLU A 776 -21.88 28.51 -23.60
N ILE A 777 -20.67 27.91 -23.53
CA ILE A 777 -20.44 26.51 -23.23
C ILE A 777 -19.57 26.43 -21.96
N THR A 778 -20.10 25.77 -20.95
CA THR A 778 -19.43 25.65 -19.66
C THR A 778 -19.60 24.20 -19.15
N PRO A 779 -18.59 23.55 -18.54
CA PRO A 779 -18.79 22.27 -17.88
C PRO A 779 -19.95 22.29 -16.89
N SER A 780 -20.81 21.29 -17.00
CA SER A 780 -22.06 21.20 -16.23
C SER A 780 -21.84 20.97 -14.75
N ARG A 781 -20.69 20.36 -14.40
CA ARG A 781 -20.28 20.00 -13.05
C ARG A 781 -19.02 20.76 -12.67
N SER A 782 -18.74 20.86 -11.37
CA SER A 782 -17.51 21.42 -10.84
C SER A 782 -16.93 20.48 -9.77
N GLY A 783 -15.64 20.22 -9.83
CA GLY A 783 -14.90 19.47 -8.81
C GLY A 783 -14.43 20.33 -7.62
N LEU A 784 -14.91 21.57 -7.48
CA LEU A 784 -14.50 22.52 -6.44
C LEU A 784 -15.43 22.47 -5.20
N VAL A 785 -15.80 21.30 -4.71
CA VAL A 785 -16.61 21.13 -3.49
C VAL A 785 -16.09 19.90 -2.75
N ASP A 786 -16.14 19.90 -1.41
CA ASP A 786 -15.68 18.80 -0.58
C ASP A 786 -16.82 17.83 -0.29
N SER A 787 -16.47 16.56 -0.03
CA SER A 787 -17.42 15.45 0.18
C SER A 787 -18.50 15.44 -0.89
N ALA A 788 -18.11 15.71 -2.12
CA ALA A 788 -18.99 15.96 -3.25
C ALA A 788 -19.82 14.74 -3.64
N LYS A 789 -21.05 15.02 -4.07
CA LYS A 789 -21.80 14.11 -4.93
C LYS A 789 -21.99 14.75 -6.30
N HIS A 790 -21.46 14.10 -7.32
CA HIS A 790 -21.75 14.40 -8.72
C HIS A 790 -22.89 13.52 -9.21
N GLY A 791 -23.74 14.02 -10.06
CA GLY A 791 -24.82 13.21 -10.60
C GLY A 791 -25.51 13.81 -11.82
N THR A 792 -26.30 12.92 -12.46
CA THR A 792 -27.24 13.25 -13.52
C THR A 792 -28.65 12.87 -13.09
N GLN A 793 -29.64 13.62 -13.48
CA GLN A 793 -31.05 13.32 -13.21
C GLN A 793 -31.94 13.82 -14.32
N SER A 794 -33.21 13.32 -14.39
CA SER A 794 -34.23 13.99 -15.15
C SER A 794 -34.47 15.40 -14.59
N ALA A 795 -34.81 16.38 -15.42
CA ALA A 795 -34.99 17.75 -14.98
C ALA A 795 -35.84 17.84 -13.70
N SER A 796 -35.21 18.19 -12.59
CA SER A 796 -35.83 18.28 -11.26
C SER A 796 -35.18 19.37 -10.45
N ALA A 797 -36.00 20.06 -9.62
CA ALA A 797 -35.48 21.03 -8.64
C ALA A 797 -34.94 20.33 -7.38
N THR A 798 -35.29 19.06 -7.15
CA THR A 798 -34.85 18.32 -5.99
C THR A 798 -33.69 17.40 -6.35
N ILE A 799 -32.60 17.49 -5.60
CA ILE A 799 -31.43 16.59 -5.69
C ILE A 799 -31.47 15.66 -4.49
N THR A 800 -31.36 14.35 -4.74
CA THR A 800 -31.47 13.30 -3.73
C THR A 800 -30.16 12.51 -3.55
N GLY A 801 -30.11 11.64 -2.51
CA GLY A 801 -28.97 10.76 -2.24
C GLY A 801 -27.81 11.49 -1.57
N LEU A 802 -28.10 12.50 -0.78
CA LEU A 802 -27.14 13.31 -0.01
C LEU A 802 -27.09 12.90 1.47
N SER A 803 -27.48 11.68 1.81
CA SER A 803 -27.54 11.21 3.21
C SER A 803 -26.20 11.29 3.95
N HIS A 804 -25.09 11.25 3.23
CA HIS A 804 -23.74 11.45 3.80
C HIS A 804 -23.49 12.89 4.26
N LEU A 805 -24.33 13.84 3.88
CA LEU A 805 -24.29 15.26 4.26
C LEU A 805 -25.55 15.71 5.03
N GLU A 806 -26.27 14.78 5.66
CA GLU A 806 -27.51 15.09 6.37
C GLU A 806 -27.32 16.16 7.45
N GLY A 807 -28.13 17.22 7.39
CA GLY A 807 -28.06 18.34 8.31
C GLY A 807 -27.03 19.41 7.96
N GLU A 808 -26.14 19.16 7.01
CA GLU A 808 -25.06 20.08 6.64
C GLU A 808 -25.53 21.15 5.64
N ALA A 809 -24.84 22.31 5.69
CA ALA A 809 -25.01 23.39 4.75
C ALA A 809 -24.11 23.19 3.54
N VAL A 810 -24.69 22.87 2.38
CA VAL A 810 -23.97 22.54 1.16
C VAL A 810 -24.02 23.67 0.13
N VAL A 811 -23.03 23.69 -0.75
CA VAL A 811 -22.94 24.54 -1.92
C VAL A 811 -23.22 23.72 -3.18
N VAL A 812 -23.72 24.41 -4.22
CA VAL A 812 -24.21 23.73 -5.43
C VAL A 812 -23.68 24.41 -6.69
N TRP A 813 -23.12 23.59 -7.57
CA TRP A 813 -22.88 23.91 -8.97
C TRP A 813 -23.71 22.98 -9.83
N ALA A 814 -24.55 23.52 -10.68
CA ALA A 814 -25.39 22.69 -11.54
C ALA A 814 -25.65 23.35 -12.90
N ASP A 815 -25.75 22.50 -13.93
CA ASP A 815 -25.96 22.95 -15.30
C ASP A 815 -25.06 24.12 -15.67
N GLY A 816 -23.77 24.07 -15.36
CA GLY A 816 -22.77 25.06 -15.74
C GLY A 816 -22.88 26.42 -15.04
N LYS A 817 -23.56 26.52 -13.90
CA LYS A 817 -23.62 27.74 -13.07
C LYS A 817 -23.60 27.46 -11.58
N SER A 818 -23.19 28.43 -10.80
CA SER A 818 -23.29 28.39 -9.35
C SER A 818 -24.69 28.71 -8.86
N PHE A 819 -25.25 27.90 -7.97
CA PHE A 819 -26.45 28.22 -7.17
C PHE A 819 -26.09 28.79 -5.80
N SER A 820 -24.78 28.92 -5.52
CA SER A 820 -24.25 29.41 -4.26
C SER A 820 -23.43 30.69 -4.43
N PRO A 821 -24.06 31.76 -4.96
CA PRO A 821 -23.40 33.06 -5.13
C PRO A 821 -23.03 33.66 -3.78
N ILE A 822 -22.06 34.58 -3.80
CA ILE A 822 -21.61 35.32 -2.63
C ILE A 822 -22.16 36.75 -2.74
N ALA A 823 -22.93 37.13 -1.74
CA ALA A 823 -23.44 38.49 -1.62
C ALA A 823 -23.05 39.10 -0.28
N SER A 824 -22.43 40.28 -0.30
CA SER A 824 -21.97 40.97 0.93
C SER A 824 -21.10 40.05 1.85
N GLY A 825 -20.23 39.24 1.24
CA GLY A 825 -19.34 38.32 1.96
C GLY A 825 -19.99 37.04 2.50
N VAL A 826 -21.30 36.85 2.27
CA VAL A 826 -22.04 35.63 2.72
C VAL A 826 -22.39 34.79 1.51
N GLN A 827 -22.04 33.53 1.56
CA GLN A 827 -22.34 32.56 0.51
C GLN A 827 -23.73 31.93 0.74
N THR A 828 -24.47 31.78 -0.34
CA THR A 828 -25.77 31.08 -0.33
C THR A 828 -25.53 29.59 -0.19
N THR A 829 -26.18 28.95 0.78
CA THR A 829 -26.08 27.50 1.03
C THR A 829 -27.46 26.86 1.08
N PHE A 830 -27.51 25.54 0.94
CA PHE A 830 -28.69 24.70 1.07
C PHE A 830 -28.50 23.68 2.17
N THR A 831 -29.44 23.55 3.09
CA THR A 831 -29.36 22.54 4.16
C THR A 831 -29.90 21.21 3.67
N VAL A 832 -29.15 20.14 3.81
CA VAL A 832 -29.60 18.79 3.47
C VAL A 832 -30.61 18.31 4.52
N SER A 833 -31.77 17.84 4.06
CA SER A 833 -32.81 17.28 4.91
C SER A 833 -33.42 16.05 4.27
N ALA A 834 -33.48 14.95 5.02
CA ALA A 834 -33.91 13.63 4.51
C ALA A 834 -33.10 13.19 3.25
N GLY A 835 -31.80 13.46 3.25
CA GLY A 835 -30.89 13.12 2.16
C GLY A 835 -31.13 13.91 0.86
N GLN A 836 -31.76 15.09 0.92
CA GLN A 836 -32.07 15.88 -0.26
C GLN A 836 -31.99 17.38 -0.03
N ILE A 837 -31.88 18.15 -1.13
CA ILE A 837 -32.02 19.61 -1.18
C ILE A 837 -33.00 20.01 -2.29
N THR A 838 -33.54 21.21 -2.20
CA THR A 838 -34.41 21.78 -3.26
C THR A 838 -33.81 23.09 -3.76
N LEU A 839 -33.61 23.18 -5.06
CA LEU A 839 -33.10 24.37 -5.78
C LEU A 839 -34.25 25.23 -6.26
N PRO A 840 -34.00 26.52 -6.57
CA PRO A 840 -35.02 27.40 -7.14
C PRO A 840 -35.39 27.07 -8.61
N GLU A 841 -34.58 26.27 -9.30
CA GLU A 841 -34.74 25.88 -10.70
C GLU A 841 -34.54 24.38 -10.87
N THR A 842 -35.07 23.81 -11.96
CA THR A 842 -34.81 22.41 -12.33
C THR A 842 -33.43 22.27 -12.94
N VAL A 843 -32.68 21.23 -12.51
CA VAL A 843 -31.34 20.91 -12.99
C VAL A 843 -31.27 19.47 -13.46
N GLN A 844 -30.33 19.18 -14.33
CA GLN A 844 -30.07 17.83 -14.83
C GLN A 844 -28.68 17.30 -14.43
N GLU A 845 -27.66 18.15 -14.48
CA GLU A 845 -26.28 17.83 -14.10
C GLU A 845 -25.90 18.63 -12.87
N TYR A 846 -25.30 18.00 -11.88
CA TYR A 846 -24.98 18.70 -10.63
C TYR A 846 -23.74 18.20 -9.91
N SER A 847 -23.15 19.08 -9.11
CA SER A 847 -22.18 18.86 -8.06
C SER A 847 -22.68 19.52 -6.78
N VAL A 848 -22.85 18.72 -5.72
CA VAL A 848 -23.29 19.18 -4.40
C VAL A 848 -22.30 18.71 -3.35
N GLY A 849 -21.86 19.57 -2.47
CA GLY A 849 -20.92 19.22 -1.41
C GLY A 849 -20.70 20.34 -0.41
N LEU A 850 -19.78 20.14 0.51
CA LEU A 850 -19.39 21.14 1.49
C LEU A 850 -18.60 22.25 0.81
N GLY A 851 -18.93 23.51 1.14
CA GLY A 851 -18.18 24.67 0.69
C GLY A 851 -16.92 24.87 1.52
N TYR A 852 -15.87 25.39 0.91
CA TYR A 852 -14.68 25.85 1.62
C TYR A 852 -14.23 27.22 1.09
N SER A 853 -13.47 27.94 1.92
CA SER A 853 -12.84 29.21 1.54
C SER A 853 -11.33 29.07 1.46
N ALA A 854 -10.71 29.93 0.66
CA ALA A 854 -9.28 29.94 0.47
C ALA A 854 -8.71 31.34 0.78
N PRO A 855 -8.38 31.63 2.05
CA PRO A 855 -7.68 32.86 2.42
C PRO A 855 -6.22 32.79 2.00
N TRP A 856 -5.68 33.94 1.57
CA TRP A 856 -4.28 34.18 1.34
C TRP A 856 -3.93 35.57 1.83
N GLN A 857 -2.85 35.70 2.56
CA GLN A 857 -2.35 37.00 3.03
C GLN A 857 -0.88 37.17 2.71
N SER A 858 -0.52 38.30 2.13
CA SER A 858 0.88 38.66 1.86
C SER A 858 1.68 38.84 3.14
N THR A 859 3.00 38.73 3.03
CA THR A 859 3.88 39.27 4.06
C THR A 859 3.76 40.79 4.13
N LYS A 860 4.33 41.39 5.15
CA LYS A 860 4.30 42.82 5.37
C LYS A 860 4.96 43.58 4.22
N MET A 861 4.28 44.55 3.63
CA MET A 861 4.79 45.37 2.55
C MET A 861 5.76 46.42 3.11
N ALA A 862 7.02 46.46 2.66
CA ALA A 862 8.04 47.31 3.20
C ALA A 862 8.88 47.98 2.11
N TYR A 863 8.21 48.55 1.13
CA TYR A 863 8.79 49.15 -0.05
C TYR A 863 8.54 50.66 -0.10
N ALA A 864 9.13 51.31 -1.09
CA ALA A 864 9.02 52.74 -1.39
C ALA A 864 9.52 53.65 -0.29
N ALA A 865 10.46 53.26 0.55
CA ALA A 865 11.18 54.17 1.43
C ALA A 865 12.24 54.93 0.63
N ALA A 866 12.38 56.24 0.85
CA ALA A 866 13.41 57.08 0.22
C ALA A 866 14.82 56.68 0.71
N ALA A 867 14.93 56.19 1.94
CA ALA A 867 16.15 55.65 2.52
C ALA A 867 15.81 54.59 3.60
N GLY A 868 16.57 53.50 3.65
CA GLY A 868 16.36 52.44 4.63
C GLY A 868 15.15 51.54 4.33
N THR A 869 14.34 51.20 5.36
CA THR A 869 13.17 50.30 5.24
C THR A 869 11.87 51.02 5.56
N ALA A 870 10.78 50.65 4.84
CA ALA A 870 9.43 51.12 5.13
C ALA A 870 8.67 50.24 6.15
N LEU A 871 9.33 49.33 6.84
CA LEU A 871 8.68 48.37 7.76
C LEU A 871 7.82 49.05 8.84
N ASN A 872 8.28 50.17 9.41
CA ASN A 872 7.61 50.90 10.47
C ASN A 872 7.03 52.24 10.02
N GLN A 873 7.05 52.53 8.71
CA GLN A 873 6.47 53.77 8.16
C GLN A 873 4.98 53.57 7.90
N ILE A 874 4.22 54.66 8.04
CA ILE A 874 2.80 54.67 7.64
C ILE A 874 2.72 54.58 6.12
N LYS A 875 1.93 53.69 5.61
CA LYS A 875 1.76 53.42 4.20
C LYS A 875 0.34 53.04 3.85
N ARG A 876 -0.05 53.19 2.60
CA ARG A 876 -1.36 52.81 2.09
C ARG A 876 -1.25 52.14 0.73
N LEU A 877 -1.95 51.08 0.54
CA LEU A 877 -2.26 50.51 -0.77
C LEU A 877 -3.45 51.26 -1.33
N ASP A 878 -3.35 51.87 -2.53
CA ASP A 878 -4.39 52.68 -3.12
C ASP A 878 -5.04 52.03 -4.34
N HIS A 879 -4.28 51.22 -5.08
CA HIS A 879 -4.76 50.51 -6.26
C HIS A 879 -4.17 49.12 -6.33
N ILE A 880 -4.81 48.24 -7.07
CA ILE A 880 -4.33 46.88 -7.38
C ILE A 880 -4.71 46.51 -8.83
N ALA A 881 -3.82 45.85 -9.53
CA ALA A 881 -4.13 45.13 -10.76
C ALA A 881 -3.90 43.66 -10.60
N PHE A 882 -4.67 42.81 -11.28
CA PHE A 882 -4.52 41.35 -11.26
C PHE A 882 -4.31 40.83 -12.69
N ILE A 883 -3.51 39.78 -12.78
CA ILE A 883 -3.47 38.90 -13.94
C ILE A 883 -4.06 37.58 -13.48
N LEU A 884 -5.21 37.21 -14.05
CA LEU A 884 -5.97 36.00 -13.70
C LEU A 884 -6.12 35.08 -14.91
N TYR A 885 -6.34 33.80 -14.63
CA TYR A 885 -6.56 32.74 -15.62
C TYR A 885 -7.68 31.81 -15.15
N GLU A 886 -8.63 31.45 -16.04
CA GLU A 886 -9.73 30.54 -15.70
C GLU A 886 -10.42 30.88 -14.36
N THR A 887 -10.75 32.15 -14.18
CA THR A 887 -11.33 32.67 -12.92
C THR A 887 -12.78 33.06 -13.11
N HIS A 888 -13.67 32.49 -12.27
CA HIS A 888 -15.10 32.90 -12.25
C HIS A 888 -15.25 34.33 -11.75
N ASN A 889 -16.22 35.06 -12.27
CA ASN A 889 -16.43 36.45 -11.89
C ASN A 889 -16.66 36.69 -10.39
N GLY A 890 -17.25 35.71 -9.67
CA GLY A 890 -17.39 35.66 -8.21
C GLY A 890 -16.29 34.85 -7.50
N GLY A 891 -15.21 34.49 -8.22
CA GLY A 891 -14.19 33.57 -7.70
C GLY A 891 -13.14 34.20 -6.81
N LEU A 892 -12.91 35.53 -6.89
CA LEU A 892 -11.85 36.20 -6.14
C LEU A 892 -12.34 37.49 -5.46
N PHE A 893 -12.03 37.60 -4.18
CA PHE A 893 -12.17 38.79 -3.36
C PHE A 893 -10.81 39.28 -2.93
N TYR A 894 -10.66 40.60 -2.77
CA TYR A 894 -9.40 41.21 -2.37
C TYR A 894 -9.63 42.38 -1.41
N GLY A 895 -8.73 42.60 -0.49
CA GLY A 895 -8.85 43.67 0.50
C GLY A 895 -7.62 43.80 1.38
N ARG A 896 -7.68 44.75 2.33
CA ARG A 896 -6.62 44.96 3.35
C ARG A 896 -6.66 43.92 4.48
N ASP A 897 -7.84 43.45 4.77
CA ASP A 897 -8.12 42.39 5.76
C ASP A 897 -9.37 41.63 5.31
N TYR A 898 -9.75 40.54 5.98
CA TYR A 898 -10.89 39.69 5.59
C TYR A 898 -12.25 40.28 5.90
N ASP A 899 -12.32 41.38 6.67
CA ASP A 899 -13.56 42.10 6.97
C ASP A 899 -13.85 43.23 5.95
N HIS A 900 -12.81 43.66 5.22
CA HIS A 900 -12.87 44.73 4.24
C HIS A 900 -12.40 44.24 2.88
N MET A 901 -13.24 43.48 2.21
CA MET A 901 -12.95 42.88 0.90
C MET A 901 -13.92 43.35 -0.17
N ASP A 902 -13.40 43.64 -1.35
CA ASP A 902 -14.16 43.87 -2.56
C ASP A 902 -14.12 42.67 -3.50
N CYS A 903 -15.15 42.46 -4.32
CA CYS A 903 -15.13 41.46 -5.38
C CYS A 903 -14.53 42.04 -6.66
N LEU A 904 -14.21 41.17 -7.62
CA LEU A 904 -13.83 41.60 -8.97
C LEU A 904 -14.92 42.48 -9.58
N PRO A 905 -14.56 43.55 -10.36
CA PRO A 905 -15.52 44.47 -10.94
C PRO A 905 -16.60 43.77 -11.78
N GLN A 906 -17.85 44.08 -11.49
CA GLN A 906 -19.02 43.51 -12.20
C GLN A 906 -19.36 44.29 -13.51
N VAL A 907 -18.58 45.31 -13.84
CA VAL A 907 -18.65 46.05 -15.12
C VAL A 907 -17.28 46.04 -15.76
N ARG A 908 -17.21 45.59 -17.01
CA ARG A 908 -15.96 45.47 -17.76
C ARG A 908 -16.16 46.15 -19.12
N LYS A 909 -15.29 47.09 -19.46
CA LYS A 909 -15.37 47.87 -20.73
C LYS A 909 -16.78 48.46 -21.00
N GLY A 910 -17.47 48.90 -19.94
CA GLY A 910 -18.81 49.49 -20.01
C GLY A 910 -19.99 48.50 -20.13
N ALA A 911 -19.71 47.19 -20.15
CA ALA A 911 -20.73 46.13 -20.14
C ALA A 911 -20.77 45.42 -18.78
N THR A 912 -21.97 45.02 -18.34
CA THR A 912 -22.14 44.19 -17.13
C THR A 912 -21.59 42.79 -17.38
N VAL A 913 -20.76 42.29 -16.46
CA VAL A 913 -20.24 40.92 -16.47
C VAL A 913 -21.39 39.95 -16.16
N ARG A 914 -21.49 38.88 -16.91
CA ARG A 914 -22.50 37.84 -16.67
C ARG A 914 -22.18 37.04 -15.40
N GLY A 915 -23.23 36.62 -14.68
CA GLY A 915 -23.10 35.85 -13.47
C GLY A 915 -22.45 34.46 -13.68
N THR A 916 -22.43 33.95 -14.91
CA THR A 916 -21.84 32.69 -15.34
C THR A 916 -20.45 32.86 -15.96
N GLU A 917 -19.95 34.12 -16.07
CA GLU A 917 -18.71 34.39 -16.81
C GLU A 917 -17.47 33.81 -16.08
N ILE A 918 -16.69 33.08 -16.83
CA ILE A 918 -15.35 32.64 -16.44
C ILE A 918 -14.33 33.38 -17.29
N PHE A 919 -13.51 34.19 -16.68
CA PHE A 919 -12.42 34.87 -17.35
C PHE A 919 -11.34 33.91 -17.77
N ASN A 920 -11.28 33.52 -19.04
CA ASN A 920 -10.19 32.67 -19.55
C ASN A 920 -8.83 33.35 -19.33
N THR A 921 -8.77 34.65 -19.57
CA THR A 921 -7.67 35.51 -19.20
C THR A 921 -8.22 36.84 -18.72
N TYR A 922 -7.66 37.41 -17.68
CA TYR A 922 -8.03 38.72 -17.15
C TYR A 922 -6.75 39.50 -16.93
N ASP A 923 -6.62 40.61 -17.66
CA ASP A 923 -5.51 41.55 -17.61
C ASP A 923 -6.07 42.96 -17.83
N GLU A 924 -6.62 43.54 -16.78
CA GLU A 924 -7.29 44.83 -16.84
C GLU A 924 -6.49 45.89 -16.08
N LEU A 925 -6.79 47.16 -16.37
CA LEU A 925 -6.20 48.29 -15.65
C LEU A 925 -6.46 48.18 -14.15
N SER A 926 -5.58 48.79 -13.36
CA SER A 926 -5.67 48.79 -11.90
C SER A 926 -6.96 49.52 -11.45
N TYR A 927 -7.57 48.96 -10.39
CA TYR A 927 -8.73 49.57 -9.73
C TYR A 927 -8.43 49.92 -8.28
N GLU A 928 -9.37 50.62 -7.63
CA GLU A 928 -9.18 51.05 -6.25
C GLU A 928 -9.06 49.84 -5.31
N PHE A 929 -8.17 49.98 -4.35
CA PHE A 929 -7.99 49.02 -3.29
C PHE A 929 -8.53 49.60 -1.96
N PRO A 930 -9.31 48.83 -1.16
CA PRO A 930 -9.92 49.33 0.08
C PRO A 930 -8.85 49.48 1.20
N GLY A 931 -7.78 50.19 0.94
CA GLY A 931 -6.63 50.39 1.80
C GLY A 931 -6.80 51.54 2.80
N SER A 932 -6.26 51.40 4.01
CA SER A 932 -6.11 52.42 5.01
C SER A 932 -4.61 52.77 5.20
N TYR A 933 -4.36 53.91 5.82
CA TYR A 933 -3.03 54.27 6.26
C TYR A 933 -2.64 53.45 7.52
N ASP A 934 -1.68 52.57 7.37
CA ASP A 934 -1.23 51.67 8.41
C ASP A 934 0.27 51.36 8.31
N THR A 935 0.90 50.96 9.40
CA THR A 935 2.24 50.43 9.43
C THR A 935 2.34 48.99 8.97
N ASP A 936 1.21 48.22 8.99
CA ASP A 936 1.13 46.83 8.58
C ASP A 936 0.26 46.63 7.33
N SER A 937 0.59 47.32 6.26
CA SER A 937 -0.11 47.17 4.98
C SER A 937 0.15 45.82 4.37
N ARG A 938 -0.92 45.07 4.10
CA ARG A 938 -0.93 43.73 3.48
C ARG A 938 -2.01 43.66 2.40
N ILE A 939 -1.90 42.64 1.56
CA ILE A 939 -2.95 42.22 0.64
C ILE A 939 -3.54 40.95 1.17
N CYS A 940 -4.86 40.92 1.32
CA CYS A 940 -5.63 39.73 1.57
C CYS A 940 -6.40 39.36 0.29
N LEU A 941 -6.33 38.10 -0.08
CA LEU A 941 -7.13 37.51 -1.15
C LEU A 941 -7.99 36.41 -0.54
N LYS A 942 -9.20 36.20 -1.07
CA LYS A 942 -10.06 35.13 -0.62
C LYS A 942 -10.87 34.58 -1.79
N ALA A 943 -10.84 33.28 -1.97
CA ALA A 943 -11.69 32.56 -2.91
C ALA A 943 -12.69 31.68 -2.16
N PHE A 944 -13.77 31.29 -2.84
CA PHE A 944 -14.83 30.46 -2.26
C PHE A 944 -15.26 29.38 -3.27
N ALA A 945 -15.24 28.12 -2.84
CA ALA A 945 -15.86 27.03 -3.59
C ALA A 945 -17.37 27.27 -3.77
N PRO A 946 -18.00 26.96 -4.91
CA PRO A 946 -17.46 26.23 -6.07
C PRO A 946 -16.94 27.13 -7.21
N HIS A 947 -16.50 28.34 -6.92
CA HIS A 947 -16.05 29.29 -7.94
C HIS A 947 -14.56 29.13 -8.22
N ALA A 948 -14.19 28.85 -9.45
CA ALA A 948 -12.80 28.74 -9.85
C ALA A 948 -12.03 30.05 -9.67
N ALA A 949 -10.81 29.99 -9.18
CA ALA A 949 -9.92 31.13 -9.05
C ALA A 949 -8.46 30.72 -9.31
N THR A 950 -7.79 31.41 -10.23
CA THR A 950 -6.35 31.28 -10.49
C THR A 950 -5.73 32.67 -10.55
N VAL A 951 -4.80 32.94 -9.67
CA VAL A 951 -4.08 34.20 -9.60
C VAL A 951 -2.66 33.99 -10.12
N MET A 952 -2.30 34.64 -11.21
CA MET A 952 -0.98 34.57 -11.82
C MET A 952 -0.06 35.66 -11.24
N ALA A 953 -0.60 36.86 -11.09
CA ALA A 953 0.13 37.98 -10.52
C ALA A 953 -0.81 39.00 -9.88
N ALA A 954 -0.30 39.74 -8.91
CA ALA A 954 -0.92 40.94 -8.34
C ALA A 954 0.07 42.10 -8.35
N VAL A 955 -0.38 43.27 -8.83
CA VAL A 955 0.46 44.48 -8.91
C VAL A 955 -0.18 45.57 -8.07
N PRO A 956 0.08 45.62 -6.76
CA PRO A 956 -0.40 46.68 -5.89
C PRO A 956 0.39 47.97 -6.06
N SER A 957 -0.27 49.06 -5.82
CA SER A 957 0.32 50.44 -5.78
C SER A 957 0.41 50.92 -4.35
N LEU A 958 1.63 51.11 -3.85
CA LEU A 958 1.92 51.45 -2.46
C LEU A 958 2.38 52.93 -2.37
N ARG A 959 1.78 53.67 -1.43
CA ARG A 959 2.25 54.99 -1.04
C ARG A 959 2.77 55.02 0.39
N THR A 960 3.95 55.54 0.62
CA THR A 960 4.54 55.72 1.95
C THR A 960 4.54 57.17 2.35
N GLU A 961 4.20 57.44 3.61
CA GLU A 961 4.50 58.76 4.23
C GLU A 961 5.92 58.75 4.78
N ASP A 962 6.80 59.47 4.05
CA ASP A 962 8.13 59.82 4.59
C ASP A 962 7.92 61.00 5.55
N LYS A 963 8.09 60.77 6.84
CA LYS A 963 8.34 61.85 7.78
C LYS A 963 9.79 62.25 7.60
N ILE A 964 10.03 63.41 7.03
CA ILE A 964 11.29 64.10 7.01
C ILE A 964 11.67 64.49 8.44
#